data_b8001fd3ecd00233f5b16ccc660ac816
#
_entry.id   b8001fd3ecd00233f5b16ccc660ac816
#
_cell.length_a   1.000
_cell.length_b   1.000
_cell.length_c   1.000
_cell.angle_alpha   90.00
_cell.angle_beta   90.00
_cell.angle_gamma   90.00
#
_symmetry.space_group_name_H-M   'P 1'
#
loop_
_entity.id
_entity.type
_entity.pdbx_description
1 polymer ?
#
loop_
_entity_poly.entity_id
_entity_poly.type
_entity_poly.pdbx_seq_one_letter_code
_entity_poly.pdbx_strand_id
1 'polypeptide(L)'
;MPSATVRPRARARTTRRTASIGLALAGLLLGTAAVPASSTPEPGKTGEDGWVLSTTDTSKNYAPTFVGNGYLAARVPAAGHGYSSTPITTQSQLAGFYGAPWEGAEERASLPAWTTLGFGGSGSGGVYGIGSWSCAFGQLCPAAYGKVSGGAFVENSHSGGIVGGYLAGLNSNNTPTVGGTGVIPIRDAPAGKATLAIRYSNGSGDPQTIHLGVNGTLQQLTLPSTGSWDDWSVLTVPVTLTAGANTLEITVKEGDTARVNVDYLAAYPDGAQPPTDIAPITVGTTSKYRQSLDLRTGVLSTSFDWTSPEGDTTSFAYEVNANRAEGHLGTVSVRAVPHWSGTATVVDEFDGRGLHRASTTNPQVDSKNATLSQTVVTDGKLATAGLNSVLRVNDKAVPTKAMDVPDGSAAQRAEFPVRAGQTYRITKYVGVASSVDTDRPLKDATPQQAAADTAARAAEAGYRTAIARNNKAWSRLWQSSISIPGDIAMTARIRASMFYLLASMRPGVTWSTSPGGLSSDGYSGHVFWDMETWMYPALLAQYPDIANEANSYRQKLLSAAEANAAKLSTPEQPIKGAKFAWESALTGKETAPDPWGTYEVHINSDIALAQWQYYEASGNKAWLRDKAWPVLKGIADYWATRAVPNDSGGYDINDVMGPDEYHYPVDNSVTTNAGAQASLRIAIRAAGLVGRTADPMWKKVADGLKIPVDTKLNIHPEFDGYNGQIVKQADVTLLQYPWAVPMSPSLAQNDLDYYKEHTDPNGPSMTDAIAAINGAALGSPGCQVYDYLRNSVEPYQAAPFNQWYETRNGGAFNFTTGQGGYLQEFLYGFTGMRWGTDAVTIDPFLPPQLPGVDITGVKWQGRTFDLSVGQQTTKLTLRSGKPLPVRVGIGSDDVRKVNPGTALKVPTRHPAGDAAQCDS
;
A
#
# COMPACT_ATOMS: atom_id res chain seq x y z
N MET A 1 70.70 -24.11 9.81
CA MET A 1 71.34 -22.79 9.86
C MET A 1 70.54 -21.87 8.93
N PRO A 2 70.25 -20.65 9.28
CA PRO A 2 69.38 -20.25 10.33
C PRO A 2 68.00 -19.76 9.78
N SER A 3 67.03 -19.81 10.67
CA SER A 3 65.68 -19.29 10.51
C SER A 3 65.63 -17.82 10.15
N ALA A 4 64.71 -17.45 9.22
CA ALA A 4 64.31 -16.08 8.98
C ALA A 4 62.77 -15.97 9.20
N THR A 5 62.42 -15.42 10.34
CA THR A 5 61.09 -14.99 10.73
C THR A 5 60.62 -13.89 9.80
N VAL A 6 59.55 -14.15 9.08
CA VAL A 6 58.80 -13.12 8.31
C VAL A 6 57.68 -12.56 9.19
N ARG A 7 57.79 -11.30 9.57
CA ARG A 7 56.73 -10.50 10.17
C ARG A 7 55.67 -10.19 9.13
N PRO A 8 54.35 -10.23 9.45
CA PRO A 8 53.33 -9.81 8.52
C PRO A 8 53.30 -8.29 8.39
N ARG A 9 53.33 -7.83 7.16
CA ARG A 9 53.15 -6.42 6.78
C ARG A 9 51.69 -6.01 7.06
N ALA A 10 51.52 -4.99 7.87
CA ALA A 10 50.27 -4.28 8.04
C ALA A 10 49.76 -3.76 6.67
N ARG A 11 48.60 -4.19 6.27
CA ARG A 11 47.86 -3.58 5.15
C ARG A 11 47.31 -2.25 5.65
N ALA A 12 47.66 -1.19 4.97
CA ALA A 12 47.05 0.12 5.11
C ALA A 12 45.55 0.02 4.82
N ARG A 13 44.75 0.34 5.81
CA ARG A 13 43.31 0.60 5.63
C ARG A 13 43.17 1.88 4.82
N THR A 14 42.87 1.75 3.55
CA THR A 14 42.24 2.81 2.78
C THR A 14 40.81 2.93 3.30
N THR A 15 40.56 3.92 4.12
CA THR A 15 39.21 4.38 4.44
C THR A 15 38.55 4.88 3.14
N ARG A 16 37.84 4.00 2.46
CA ARG A 16 36.76 4.47 1.58
C ARG A 16 35.70 5.04 2.49
N ARG A 17 35.51 6.33 2.44
CA ARG A 17 34.30 6.99 2.89
C ARG A 17 33.18 6.43 2.01
N THR A 18 32.49 5.45 2.49
CA THR A 18 31.15 5.10 2.04
C THR A 18 30.30 6.30 2.39
N ALA A 19 29.86 7.04 1.39
CA ALA A 19 28.73 7.93 1.56
C ALA A 19 27.55 7.03 1.95
N SER A 20 27.19 7.04 3.20
CA SER A 20 25.94 6.48 3.68
C SER A 20 24.85 7.36 3.07
N ILE A 21 24.37 7.02 1.89
CA ILE A 21 23.07 7.43 1.42
C ILE A 21 22.12 6.66 2.33
N GLY A 22 21.70 7.32 3.41
CA GLY A 22 20.56 6.88 4.18
C GLY A 22 19.36 6.95 3.27
N LEU A 23 19.05 5.86 2.57
CA LEU A 23 17.68 5.63 2.21
C LEU A 23 16.95 5.54 3.54
N ALA A 24 16.13 6.54 3.78
CA ALA A 24 15.06 6.39 4.68
C ALA A 24 14.22 5.20 4.20
N LEU A 25 14.51 3.98 4.68
CA LEU A 25 13.41 3.20 5.14
C LEU A 25 12.74 4.15 6.11
N ALA A 26 11.72 4.82 5.62
CA ALA A 26 10.85 5.55 6.46
C ALA A 26 10.16 4.56 7.38
N GLY A 27 10.87 4.14 8.41
CA GLY A 27 10.26 4.35 9.67
C GLY A 27 10.02 5.86 9.70
N LEU A 28 8.83 6.30 9.37
CA LEU A 28 8.30 7.56 9.79
C LEU A 28 8.29 7.49 11.31
N LEU A 29 9.44 7.63 11.93
CA LEU A 29 9.55 8.20 13.25
C LEU A 29 9.18 9.66 13.06
N LEU A 30 7.88 9.90 12.91
CA LEU A 30 7.29 11.19 13.20
C LEU A 30 7.83 11.55 14.60
N GLY A 31 8.74 12.51 14.63
CA GLY A 31 9.12 13.13 15.87
C GLY A 31 7.84 13.41 16.64
N THR A 32 7.81 13.03 17.91
CA THR A 32 6.72 13.35 18.82
C THR A 32 6.64 14.87 19.00
N ALA A 33 6.14 15.58 18.00
CA ALA A 33 5.35 16.73 18.28
C ALA A 33 4.12 16.17 18.98
N ALA A 34 3.95 16.45 20.27
CA ALA A 34 2.71 16.22 20.98
C ALA A 34 1.62 16.86 20.11
N VAL A 35 0.93 16.04 19.34
CA VAL A 35 -0.33 16.43 18.74
C VAL A 35 -1.16 16.90 19.91
N PRO A 36 -1.66 18.16 19.95
CA PRO A 36 -2.62 18.55 20.97
C PRO A 36 -3.68 17.47 20.93
N ALA A 37 -4.07 16.96 22.10
CA ALA A 37 -5.10 15.93 22.20
C ALA A 37 -6.30 16.40 21.39
N SER A 38 -6.30 16.06 20.10
CA SER A 38 -7.43 16.24 19.23
C SER A 38 -8.48 15.34 19.83
N SER A 39 -9.64 15.91 20.15
CA SER A 39 -10.86 15.17 20.39
C SER A 39 -10.82 13.96 19.47
N THR A 40 -10.82 12.76 20.04
CA THR A 40 -10.90 11.49 19.30
C THR A 40 -11.94 11.71 18.18
N PRO A 41 -11.57 11.53 16.89
CA PRO A 41 -12.55 11.65 15.83
C PRO A 41 -13.72 10.74 16.17
N GLU A 42 -14.96 11.25 16.09
CA GLU A 42 -16.10 10.37 16.27
C GLU A 42 -15.93 9.19 15.32
N PRO A 43 -16.10 7.93 15.78
CA PRO A 43 -15.99 6.78 14.91
C PRO A 43 -16.90 6.98 13.70
N GLY A 44 -16.37 6.77 12.50
CA GLY A 44 -17.10 6.94 11.26
C GLY A 44 -18.41 6.16 11.31
N LYS A 45 -19.52 6.78 10.88
CA LYS A 45 -20.82 6.13 10.92
C LYS A 45 -20.82 4.95 9.95
N THR A 46 -20.93 3.76 10.50
CA THR A 46 -21.18 2.54 9.74
C THR A 46 -22.66 2.52 9.34
N GLY A 47 -22.95 2.21 8.07
CA GLY A 47 -24.34 1.98 7.65
C GLY A 47 -24.95 0.80 8.40
N GLU A 48 -26.29 0.76 8.54
CA GLU A 48 -27.03 -0.24 9.32
C GLU A 48 -26.70 -1.69 8.96
N ASP A 49 -26.12 -1.94 7.77
CA ASP A 49 -25.74 -3.26 7.27
C ASP A 49 -24.21 -3.51 7.20
N GLY A 50 -23.40 -2.57 7.67
CA GLY A 50 -21.92 -2.69 7.67
C GLY A 50 -21.23 -2.60 6.30
N TRP A 51 -21.92 -2.10 5.28
CA TRP A 51 -21.38 -1.96 3.93
C TRP A 51 -20.96 -0.55 3.57
N VAL A 52 -21.44 0.45 4.26
CA VAL A 52 -21.13 1.85 3.98
C VAL A 52 -20.37 2.45 5.15
N LEU A 53 -19.17 2.92 4.88
CA LEU A 53 -18.37 3.68 5.83
C LEU A 53 -18.50 5.16 5.48
N SER A 54 -18.79 6.02 6.46
CA SER A 54 -19.00 7.43 6.16
C SER A 54 -18.60 8.37 7.28
N THR A 55 -18.33 9.62 6.91
CA THR A 55 -18.07 10.71 7.84
C THR A 55 -18.85 11.97 7.44
N THR A 56 -19.21 12.77 8.43
CA THR A 56 -19.73 14.11 8.30
C THR A 56 -18.80 15.15 8.93
N ASP A 57 -17.57 14.74 9.22
CA ASP A 57 -16.57 15.61 9.83
C ASP A 57 -16.22 16.76 8.88
N THR A 58 -16.63 17.96 9.24
CA THR A 58 -16.41 19.18 8.49
C THR A 58 -14.98 19.71 8.64
N SER A 59 -14.23 19.26 9.66
CA SER A 59 -12.80 19.59 9.80
C SER A 59 -11.99 18.99 8.68
N LYS A 60 -12.46 17.86 8.13
CA LYS A 60 -11.80 17.10 7.06
C LYS A 60 -10.40 16.59 7.44
N ASN A 61 -10.10 16.51 8.74
CA ASN A 61 -8.83 16.05 9.30
C ASN A 61 -8.84 14.55 9.55
N TYR A 62 -9.09 13.76 8.52
CA TYR A 62 -9.03 12.30 8.57
C TYR A 62 -8.22 11.76 7.40
N ALA A 63 -7.68 10.56 7.56
CA ALA A 63 -6.93 9.90 6.51
C ALA A 63 -7.82 9.63 5.28
N PRO A 64 -7.50 10.17 4.09
CA PRO A 64 -8.27 9.91 2.89
C PRO A 64 -8.35 8.43 2.57
N THR A 65 -9.53 7.93 2.20
CA THR A 65 -9.66 6.57 1.67
C THR A 65 -9.23 6.50 0.21
N PHE A 66 -9.13 5.28 -0.32
CA PHE A 66 -8.82 5.10 -1.73
C PHE A 66 -9.90 4.27 -2.44
N VAL A 67 -10.02 4.48 -3.74
CA VAL A 67 -10.74 3.63 -4.68
C VAL A 67 -9.74 2.86 -5.52
N GLY A 68 -10.01 1.57 -5.75
CA GLY A 68 -9.10 0.73 -6.52
C GLY A 68 -9.83 -0.47 -7.14
N ASN A 69 -9.24 -1.01 -8.19
CA ASN A 69 -9.81 -2.17 -8.90
C ASN A 69 -8.80 -3.32 -9.11
N GLY A 70 -7.64 -3.23 -8.44
CA GLY A 70 -6.53 -4.18 -8.57
C GLY A 70 -5.58 -3.89 -9.74
N TYR A 71 -5.81 -2.80 -10.47
CA TYR A 71 -4.90 -2.30 -11.51
C TYR A 71 -4.67 -0.80 -11.36
N LEU A 72 -5.75 -0.01 -11.33
CA LEU A 72 -5.74 1.43 -11.14
C LEU A 72 -6.34 1.77 -9.77
N ALA A 73 -5.71 2.69 -9.06
CA ALA A 73 -6.22 3.22 -7.80
C ALA A 73 -5.92 4.71 -7.65
N ALA A 74 -6.69 5.37 -6.79
CA ALA A 74 -6.41 6.73 -6.33
C ALA A 74 -6.92 6.93 -4.91
N ARG A 75 -6.13 7.59 -4.07
CA ARG A 75 -6.62 8.19 -2.84
C ARG A 75 -7.48 9.40 -3.20
N VAL A 76 -8.60 9.55 -2.53
CA VAL A 76 -9.54 10.64 -2.80
C VAL A 76 -9.67 11.50 -1.54
N PRO A 77 -9.28 12.79 -1.61
CA PRO A 77 -9.32 13.67 -0.45
C PRO A 77 -10.75 13.97 0.00
N ALA A 78 -10.87 14.62 1.16
CA ALA A 78 -12.15 15.10 1.69
C ALA A 78 -12.89 16.06 0.72
N ALA A 79 -12.18 16.68 -0.20
CA ALA A 79 -12.78 17.47 -1.27
C ALA A 79 -13.67 16.66 -2.24
N GLY A 80 -13.53 15.32 -2.23
CA GLY A 80 -14.29 14.43 -3.10
C GLY A 80 -13.67 14.18 -4.47
N HIS A 81 -12.59 14.88 -4.82
CA HIS A 81 -11.79 14.71 -6.04
C HIS A 81 -10.43 15.37 -5.91
N GLY A 82 -9.52 15.08 -6.84
CA GLY A 82 -8.26 15.80 -7.01
C GLY A 82 -7.17 15.42 -6.01
N TYR A 83 -6.18 16.29 -5.92
CA TYR A 83 -5.03 16.17 -5.04
C TYR A 83 -5.32 16.77 -3.66
N SER A 84 -4.68 16.25 -2.64
CA SER A 84 -4.72 16.80 -1.28
C SER A 84 -3.32 16.89 -0.69
N SER A 85 -3.03 17.96 -0.01
CA SER A 85 -1.80 18.20 0.76
C SER A 85 -1.88 17.70 2.20
N THR A 86 -2.74 16.72 2.49
CA THR A 86 -2.78 16.11 3.83
C THR A 86 -1.50 15.28 4.08
N PRO A 87 -1.14 14.99 5.35
CA PRO A 87 0.06 14.19 5.67
C PRO A 87 0.16 12.86 4.93
N ILE A 88 -1.00 12.28 4.56
CA ILE A 88 -1.07 11.13 3.66
C ILE A 88 -1.36 11.67 2.27
N THR A 89 -0.31 11.85 1.50
CA THR A 89 -0.40 12.37 0.12
C THR A 89 -1.38 11.58 -0.72
N THR A 90 -2.22 12.30 -1.45
CA THR A 90 -3.16 11.70 -2.38
C THR A 90 -2.39 11.29 -3.63
N GLN A 91 -2.18 9.99 -3.79
CA GLN A 91 -1.47 9.42 -4.93
C GLN A 91 -2.39 8.58 -5.80
N SER A 92 -2.13 8.62 -7.11
CA SER A 92 -2.73 7.71 -8.08
C SER A 92 -1.72 6.62 -8.40
N GLN A 93 -2.11 5.36 -8.19
CA GLN A 93 -1.25 4.19 -8.31
C GLN A 93 -1.66 3.29 -9.46
N LEU A 94 -0.67 2.64 -10.07
CA LEU A 94 -0.86 1.67 -11.13
C LEU A 94 -0.08 0.39 -10.80
N ALA A 95 -0.71 -0.76 -10.94
CA ALA A 95 -0.05 -2.04 -10.70
C ALA A 95 1.14 -2.23 -11.66
N GLY A 96 2.29 -2.65 -11.12
CA GLY A 96 3.48 -2.91 -11.90
C GLY A 96 4.22 -1.69 -12.46
N PHE A 97 3.85 -0.47 -12.07
CA PHE A 97 4.43 0.75 -12.60
C PHE A 97 5.58 1.25 -11.70
N TYR A 98 6.81 0.89 -12.07
CA TYR A 98 8.03 1.20 -11.31
C TYR A 98 8.97 2.08 -12.11
N GLY A 99 9.72 2.93 -11.40
CA GLY A 99 10.79 3.76 -11.91
C GLY A 99 12.12 3.43 -11.24
N ALA A 100 13.22 3.84 -11.87
CA ALA A 100 14.56 3.78 -11.33
C ALA A 100 15.08 5.20 -11.07
N PRO A 101 14.83 5.78 -9.90
CA PRO A 101 15.29 7.12 -9.56
C PRO A 101 16.83 7.23 -9.49
N TRP A 102 17.54 6.11 -9.27
CA TRP A 102 18.99 5.97 -9.39
C TRP A 102 19.36 4.59 -9.94
N GLU A 103 20.63 4.38 -10.26
CA GLU A 103 21.11 3.10 -10.80
C GLU A 103 20.87 1.95 -9.82
N GLY A 104 20.18 0.92 -10.27
CA GLY A 104 19.83 -0.27 -9.49
C GLY A 104 18.54 -0.19 -8.68
N ALA A 105 17.95 1.00 -8.52
CA ALA A 105 16.65 1.14 -7.85
C ALA A 105 15.49 0.67 -8.73
N GLU A 106 14.45 0.18 -8.11
CA GLU A 106 13.14 -0.08 -8.71
C GLU A 106 12.07 0.30 -7.70
N GLU A 107 11.51 1.49 -7.82
CA GLU A 107 10.54 2.01 -6.87
C GLU A 107 9.22 2.32 -7.56
N ARG A 108 8.09 2.09 -6.89
CA ARG A 108 6.77 2.39 -7.46
C ARG A 108 6.67 3.85 -7.83
N ALA A 109 6.34 4.12 -9.09
CA ALA A 109 6.04 5.44 -9.60
C ALA A 109 4.53 5.72 -9.51
N SER A 110 4.17 6.97 -9.28
CA SER A 110 2.77 7.40 -9.27
C SER A 110 2.33 7.94 -10.62
N LEU A 111 1.02 8.10 -10.79
CA LEU A 111 0.41 8.85 -11.88
C LEU A 111 -0.01 10.25 -11.39
N PRO A 112 -0.20 11.23 -12.28
CA PRO A 112 -0.95 12.44 -11.96
C PRO A 112 -2.31 12.10 -11.37
N ALA A 113 -2.82 12.94 -10.44
CA ALA A 113 -4.13 12.72 -9.85
C ALA A 113 -5.22 12.78 -10.95
N TRP A 114 -5.67 11.62 -11.36
CA TRP A 114 -6.67 11.48 -12.43
C TRP A 114 -8.09 11.85 -11.99
N THR A 115 -8.31 12.05 -10.69
CA THR A 115 -9.64 12.31 -10.12
C THR A 115 -10.04 13.77 -10.14
N THR A 116 -9.20 14.69 -10.59
CA THR A 116 -9.46 16.13 -10.56
C THR A 116 -10.54 16.52 -11.56
N LEU A 117 -11.66 17.05 -11.06
CA LEU A 117 -12.81 17.52 -11.85
C LEU A 117 -13.51 18.66 -11.11
N GLY A 118 -13.28 19.90 -11.54
CA GLY A 118 -13.85 21.09 -10.91
C GLY A 118 -15.10 21.63 -11.63
N PHE A 119 -15.99 22.29 -10.89
CA PHE A 119 -17.15 23.00 -11.42
C PHE A 119 -17.40 24.27 -10.59
N GLY A 120 -17.79 25.36 -11.27
CA GLY A 120 -18.13 26.59 -10.60
C GLY A 120 -18.48 27.73 -11.56
N GLY A 121 -18.54 28.95 -11.06
CA GLY A 121 -18.73 30.18 -11.86
C GLY A 121 -17.51 30.52 -12.71
N SER A 122 -17.67 31.46 -13.65
CA SER A 122 -16.58 31.90 -14.54
C SER A 122 -15.63 32.95 -13.90
N GLY A 123 -15.87 33.37 -12.66
CA GLY A 123 -15.02 34.32 -11.92
C GLY A 123 -13.69 33.73 -11.43
N SER A 124 -12.79 34.60 -11.03
CA SER A 124 -11.51 34.22 -10.38
C SER A 124 -11.78 33.59 -9.00
N GLY A 125 -11.53 32.31 -8.82
CA GLY A 125 -11.85 31.58 -7.59
C GLY A 125 -13.21 30.87 -7.62
N GLY A 126 -13.92 30.92 -8.73
CA GLY A 126 -15.26 30.38 -8.88
C GLY A 126 -15.38 28.91 -9.18
N VAL A 127 -14.27 28.16 -9.30
CA VAL A 127 -14.29 26.71 -9.60
C VAL A 127 -13.84 25.91 -8.38
N TYR A 128 -14.76 25.07 -7.86
CA TYR A 128 -14.48 24.25 -6.69
C TYR A 128 -13.35 23.23 -6.97
N GLY A 129 -12.43 23.13 -6.02
CA GLY A 129 -11.34 22.14 -6.00
C GLY A 129 -10.23 22.37 -7.02
N ILE A 130 -10.31 23.41 -7.80
CA ILE A 130 -9.23 23.84 -8.69
C ILE A 130 -8.58 25.09 -8.09
N GLY A 131 -7.30 24.97 -7.73
CA GLY A 131 -6.51 26.10 -7.27
C GLY A 131 -6.35 27.12 -8.40
N SER A 132 -6.21 28.42 -8.06
CA SER A 132 -5.83 29.40 -9.07
C SER A 132 -4.34 29.20 -9.40
N TRP A 133 -4.06 28.60 -10.54
CA TRP A 133 -2.72 28.32 -11.04
C TRP A 133 -1.98 29.56 -11.58
N SER A 134 -2.50 30.74 -11.41
CA SER A 134 -1.84 31.94 -11.90
C SER A 134 -0.69 32.35 -10.99
N CYS A 135 0.45 31.72 -11.18
CA CYS A 135 1.73 32.24 -10.72
C CYS A 135 2.25 33.26 -11.72
N ALA A 136 1.60 34.42 -11.81
CA ALA A 136 2.06 35.50 -12.65
C ALA A 136 2.96 36.45 -11.85
N PHE A 137 3.81 37.17 -12.56
CA PHE A 137 4.58 38.26 -11.98
C PHE A 137 3.67 39.28 -11.26
N GLY A 138 4.01 39.65 -10.03
CA GLY A 138 3.19 40.47 -9.16
C GLY A 138 2.11 39.76 -8.35
N GLN A 139 1.98 38.43 -8.51
CA GLN A 139 1.04 37.61 -7.78
C GLN A 139 1.74 36.65 -6.81
N LEU A 140 0.99 36.16 -5.82
CA LEU A 140 1.46 35.12 -4.92
C LEU A 140 1.40 33.76 -5.59
N CYS A 141 2.50 33.02 -5.50
CA CYS A 141 2.62 31.65 -5.94
C CYS A 141 2.74 30.73 -4.73
N PRO A 142 1.66 30.08 -4.28
CA PRO A 142 1.75 29.13 -3.18
C PRO A 142 2.73 28.02 -3.50
N ALA A 143 3.68 27.76 -2.59
CA ALA A 143 4.68 26.72 -2.77
C ALA A 143 4.03 25.32 -2.82
N ALA A 144 2.90 25.13 -2.14
CA ALA A 144 2.08 23.93 -2.19
C ALA A 144 1.57 23.56 -3.60
N TYR A 145 1.58 24.48 -4.55
CA TYR A 145 1.15 24.23 -5.93
C TYR A 145 2.31 23.94 -6.87
N GLY A 146 3.54 24.01 -6.38
CA GLY A 146 4.73 23.65 -7.10
C GLY A 146 4.89 22.14 -7.28
N LYS A 147 5.76 21.73 -8.21
CA LYS A 147 6.20 20.33 -8.33
C LYS A 147 7.21 20.03 -7.24
N VAL A 148 6.97 18.98 -6.44
CA VAL A 148 7.89 18.52 -5.40
C VAL A 148 8.62 17.25 -5.80
N SER A 149 9.85 17.07 -5.34
CA SER A 149 10.69 15.90 -5.63
C SER A 149 11.79 15.72 -4.58
N GLY A 150 12.55 14.64 -4.66
CA GLY A 150 13.74 14.42 -3.84
C GLY A 150 13.48 14.31 -2.33
N GLY A 151 12.30 13.88 -1.92
CA GLY A 151 11.89 13.80 -0.51
C GLY A 151 11.16 15.02 0.04
N ALA A 152 11.10 16.13 -0.70
CA ALA A 152 10.20 17.23 -0.36
C ALA A 152 8.74 16.84 -0.58
N PHE A 153 7.84 17.39 0.22
CA PHE A 153 6.39 17.16 0.13
C PHE A 153 5.61 18.40 0.55
N VAL A 154 4.28 18.36 0.37
CA VAL A 154 3.39 19.42 0.81
C VAL A 154 2.73 19.01 2.11
N GLU A 155 2.74 19.90 3.09
CA GLU A 155 2.23 19.69 4.43
C GLU A 155 1.29 20.84 4.86
N ASN A 156 0.46 20.63 5.89
CA ASN A 156 -0.44 21.62 6.45
C ASN A 156 -0.62 21.49 7.98
N SER A 157 0.34 20.86 8.66
CA SER A 157 0.28 20.63 10.12
C SER A 157 0.44 21.91 10.94
N HIS A 158 1.04 22.96 10.35
CA HIS A 158 1.25 24.26 11.00
C HIS A 158 0.23 25.29 10.53
N SER A 159 -0.24 26.14 11.46
CA SER A 159 -1.21 27.19 11.17
C SER A 159 -0.58 28.37 10.42
N GLY A 160 -1.40 29.21 9.82
CA GLY A 160 -0.96 30.48 9.20
C GLY A 160 -0.49 30.37 7.75
N GLY A 161 -0.49 29.21 7.13
CA GLY A 161 -0.27 29.07 5.68
C GLY A 161 -1.40 29.71 4.87
N ILE A 162 -1.08 30.30 3.71
CA ILE A 162 -2.05 31.11 2.92
C ILE A 162 -3.11 30.25 2.24
N VAL A 163 -2.73 29.04 1.79
CA VAL A 163 -3.61 28.14 1.03
C VAL A 163 -3.87 26.80 1.73
N GLY A 164 -3.61 26.73 3.03
CA GLY A 164 -3.77 25.51 3.80
C GLY A 164 -2.74 24.42 3.49
N GLY A 165 -1.60 24.78 2.90
CA GLY A 165 -0.47 23.89 2.67
C GLY A 165 0.78 24.67 2.27
N TYR A 166 1.96 24.09 2.55
CA TYR A 166 3.27 24.67 2.30
C TYR A 166 4.27 23.60 1.91
N LEU A 167 5.36 23.97 1.26
CA LEU A 167 6.47 23.08 0.95
C LEU A 167 7.21 22.73 2.24
N ALA A 168 7.34 21.44 2.52
CA ALA A 168 7.98 20.83 3.66
C ALA A 168 8.90 19.66 3.23
N GLY A 169 9.40 18.89 4.21
CA GLY A 169 10.26 17.72 3.92
C GLY A 169 11.66 18.08 3.46
N LEU A 170 12.05 19.35 3.58
CA LEU A 170 13.40 19.80 3.24
C LEU A 170 14.45 19.35 4.28
N ASN A 171 14.00 18.92 5.46
CA ASN A 171 14.81 18.33 6.51
C ASN A 171 14.00 17.22 7.21
N SER A 172 14.62 16.10 7.51
CA SER A 172 14.01 14.98 8.25
C SER A 172 14.88 14.66 9.47
N ASN A 173 14.26 14.67 10.65
CA ASN A 173 14.95 14.34 11.92
C ASN A 173 16.29 15.06 12.13
N ASN A 174 16.32 16.37 11.87
CA ASN A 174 17.53 17.22 11.92
C ASN A 174 18.60 16.88 10.86
N THR A 175 18.25 16.11 9.85
CA THR A 175 19.12 15.80 8.71
C THR A 175 18.55 16.46 7.45
N PRO A 176 19.33 17.30 6.74
CA PRO A 176 18.89 17.89 5.49
C PRO A 176 18.55 16.83 4.44
N THR A 177 17.41 16.98 3.80
CA THR A 177 16.98 16.11 2.71
C THR A 177 17.63 16.57 1.41
N VAL A 178 18.90 16.19 1.20
CA VAL A 178 19.66 16.62 0.01
C VAL A 178 18.95 16.15 -1.27
N GLY A 179 18.70 17.09 -2.19
CA GLY A 179 17.90 16.85 -3.38
C GLY A 179 16.41 17.14 -3.20
N GLY A 180 15.94 17.34 -1.95
CA GLY A 180 14.57 17.80 -1.68
C GLY A 180 14.30 19.13 -2.39
N THR A 181 13.29 19.16 -3.26
CA THR A 181 13.09 20.29 -4.18
C THR A 181 11.61 20.60 -4.37
N GLY A 182 11.28 21.89 -4.39
CA GLY A 182 9.98 22.42 -4.84
C GLY A 182 10.19 23.37 -6.02
N VAL A 183 9.57 23.11 -7.17
CA VAL A 183 9.69 23.93 -8.39
C VAL A 183 8.41 24.69 -8.63
N ILE A 184 8.49 25.99 -8.75
CA ILE A 184 7.36 26.92 -8.91
C ILE A 184 7.58 27.77 -10.15
N PRO A 185 6.77 27.61 -11.20
CA PRO A 185 6.85 28.46 -12.39
C PRO A 185 6.22 29.84 -12.12
N ILE A 186 6.86 30.91 -12.58
CA ILE A 186 6.30 32.28 -12.67
C ILE A 186 6.19 32.68 -14.13
N ARG A 187 5.04 33.23 -14.52
CA ARG A 187 4.74 33.67 -15.89
C ARG A 187 4.62 35.19 -15.98
N ASP A 188 4.61 35.69 -17.20
CA ASP A 188 4.39 37.10 -17.53
C ASP A 188 5.42 38.04 -16.90
N ALA A 189 6.62 37.53 -16.58
CA ALA A 189 7.68 38.34 -16.00
C ALA A 189 8.27 39.29 -17.04
N PRO A 190 8.58 40.56 -16.64
CA PRO A 190 9.44 41.41 -17.46
C PRO A 190 10.89 40.87 -17.39
N ALA A 191 11.65 41.10 -18.46
CA ALA A 191 13.09 40.86 -18.38
C ALA A 191 13.80 41.90 -17.51
N GLY A 192 14.74 41.42 -16.68
CA GLY A 192 15.57 42.30 -15.85
C GLY A 192 15.53 42.00 -14.38
N LYS A 193 15.96 42.95 -13.57
CA LYS A 193 15.96 42.82 -12.12
C LYS A 193 14.55 42.79 -11.55
N ALA A 194 14.38 42.00 -10.51
CA ALA A 194 13.14 41.85 -9.78
C ALA A 194 13.42 41.55 -8.30
N THR A 195 12.46 41.83 -7.43
CA THR A 195 12.47 41.43 -6.03
C THR A 195 11.63 40.17 -5.87
N LEU A 196 12.23 39.09 -5.40
CA LEU A 196 11.52 37.85 -5.04
C LEU A 196 11.23 37.85 -3.54
N ALA A 197 9.99 37.73 -3.16
CA ALA A 197 9.56 37.50 -1.79
C ALA A 197 9.36 35.98 -1.57
N ILE A 198 9.90 35.46 -0.49
CA ILE A 198 9.77 34.08 -0.04
C ILE A 198 9.17 34.14 1.36
N ARG A 199 7.93 33.62 1.52
CA ARG A 199 7.33 33.49 2.83
C ARG A 199 7.65 32.11 3.38
N TYR A 200 8.22 32.09 4.58
CA TYR A 200 8.74 30.87 5.20
C TYR A 200 8.47 30.85 6.71
N SER A 201 8.55 29.64 7.27
CA SER A 201 8.57 29.40 8.71
C SER A 201 9.85 28.66 9.09
N ASN A 202 10.49 29.08 10.17
CA ASN A 202 11.68 28.46 10.75
C ASN A 202 11.56 28.45 12.28
N GLY A 203 10.92 27.44 12.83
CA GLY A 203 10.77 27.22 14.27
C GLY A 203 11.96 26.55 14.94
N SER A 204 13.12 26.41 14.27
CA SER A 204 14.27 25.68 14.80
C SER A 204 15.07 26.46 15.88
N GLY A 205 14.85 27.74 15.99
CA GLY A 205 15.61 28.63 16.88
C GLY A 205 16.86 29.26 16.25
N ASP A 206 17.48 28.58 15.28
CA ASP A 206 18.69 28.99 14.59
C ASP A 206 18.41 29.39 13.13
N PRO A 207 19.22 30.27 12.51
CA PRO A 207 19.15 30.55 11.08
C PRO A 207 19.39 29.28 10.27
N GLN A 208 18.59 29.07 9.21
CA GLN A 208 18.68 27.90 8.35
C GLN A 208 19.12 28.26 6.94
N THR A 209 19.76 27.34 6.23
CA THR A 209 20.21 27.54 4.85
C THR A 209 19.49 26.62 3.89
N ILE A 210 19.13 27.16 2.73
CA ILE A 210 18.60 26.43 1.56
C ILE A 210 19.14 27.10 0.29
N HIS A 211 18.92 26.48 -0.87
CA HIS A 211 19.22 27.08 -2.16
C HIS A 211 17.95 27.54 -2.89
N LEU A 212 18.01 28.74 -3.43
CA LEU A 212 17.06 29.25 -4.42
C LEU A 212 17.67 29.09 -5.81
N GLY A 213 16.95 28.43 -6.71
CA GLY A 213 17.25 28.41 -8.14
C GLY A 213 16.35 29.38 -8.91
N VAL A 214 16.92 30.12 -9.83
CA VAL A 214 16.19 30.96 -10.80
C VAL A 214 16.67 30.54 -12.20
N ASN A 215 15.81 29.89 -12.98
CA ASN A 215 16.15 29.38 -14.30
C ASN A 215 17.43 28.52 -14.30
N GLY A 216 17.62 27.70 -13.26
CA GLY A 216 18.78 26.84 -13.06
C GLY A 216 20.01 27.49 -12.43
N THR A 217 20.01 28.82 -12.20
CA THR A 217 21.08 29.49 -11.49
C THR A 217 20.81 29.45 -9.98
N LEU A 218 21.67 28.77 -9.21
CA LEU A 218 21.52 28.56 -7.78
C LEU A 218 22.21 29.64 -6.95
N GLN A 219 21.54 30.05 -5.86
CA GLN A 219 22.12 30.86 -4.80
C GLN A 219 21.71 30.31 -3.43
N GLN A 220 22.64 30.29 -2.48
CA GLN A 220 22.31 29.91 -1.10
C GLN A 220 21.62 31.09 -0.39
N LEU A 221 20.55 30.76 0.33
CA LEU A 221 19.82 31.70 1.17
C LEU A 221 20.02 31.33 2.64
N THR A 222 20.00 32.35 3.49
CA THR A 222 19.91 32.22 4.95
C THR A 222 18.54 32.70 5.41
N LEU A 223 17.79 31.87 6.10
CA LEU A 223 16.46 32.13 6.61
C LEU A 223 16.52 32.24 8.14
N PRO A 224 16.42 33.47 8.74
CA PRO A 224 16.37 33.65 10.18
C PRO A 224 15.29 32.83 10.86
N SER A 225 15.46 32.56 12.16
CA SER A 225 14.39 31.95 12.95
C SER A 225 13.15 32.85 12.99
N THR A 226 11.96 32.23 12.88
CA THR A 226 10.67 32.92 13.05
C THR A 226 10.13 32.81 14.47
N GLY A 227 10.81 32.05 15.35
CA GLY A 227 10.41 31.82 16.74
C GLY A 227 9.57 30.58 16.93
N SER A 228 8.62 30.26 16.06
CA SER A 228 7.85 29.01 16.05
C SER A 228 7.57 28.53 14.63
N TRP A 229 7.06 27.33 14.49
CA TRP A 229 6.65 26.78 13.20
C TRP A 229 5.32 27.35 12.69
N ASP A 230 4.52 27.96 13.57
CA ASP A 230 3.27 28.64 13.23
C ASP A 230 3.49 30.16 12.93
N ASP A 231 4.68 30.67 13.16
CA ASP A 231 5.07 32.03 12.84
C ASP A 231 5.75 32.09 11.46
N TRP A 232 5.27 33.01 10.62
CA TRP A 232 5.73 33.14 9.24
C TRP A 232 6.38 34.51 9.00
N SER A 233 7.47 34.50 8.27
CA SER A 233 8.22 35.72 7.89
C SER A 233 8.42 35.75 6.38
N VAL A 234 8.75 36.95 5.85
CA VAL A 234 9.03 37.14 4.44
C VAL A 234 10.49 37.54 4.27
N LEU A 235 11.25 36.75 3.50
CA LEU A 235 12.58 37.08 3.02
C LEU A 235 12.47 37.68 1.63
N THR A 236 13.10 38.81 1.39
CA THR A 236 13.20 39.40 0.04
C THR A 236 14.59 39.19 -0.54
N VAL A 237 14.64 38.73 -1.79
CA VAL A 237 15.87 38.40 -2.50
C VAL A 237 15.90 39.08 -3.87
N PRO A 238 16.96 39.82 -4.23
CA PRO A 238 17.09 40.32 -5.59
C PRO A 238 17.37 39.17 -6.56
N VAL A 239 16.63 39.15 -7.67
CA VAL A 239 16.76 38.13 -8.71
C VAL A 239 16.77 38.78 -10.10
N THR A 240 17.22 38.03 -11.10
CA THR A 240 17.12 38.46 -12.50
C THR A 240 16.21 37.46 -13.25
N LEU A 241 15.14 37.98 -13.87
CA LEU A 241 14.17 37.22 -14.61
C LEU A 241 14.36 37.43 -16.12
N THR A 242 13.93 36.44 -16.88
CA THR A 242 13.78 36.52 -18.35
C THR A 242 12.36 36.97 -18.68
N ALA A 243 12.15 37.57 -19.88
CA ALA A 243 10.79 37.91 -20.32
C ALA A 243 9.91 36.63 -20.44
N GLY A 244 8.69 36.68 -19.90
CA GLY A 244 7.74 35.59 -19.97
C GLY A 244 7.88 34.59 -18.84
N ALA A 245 8.06 33.30 -19.16
CA ALA A 245 8.13 32.21 -18.18
C ALA A 245 9.49 32.11 -17.50
N ASN A 246 9.48 31.92 -16.17
CA ASN A 246 10.66 31.65 -15.37
C ASN A 246 10.38 30.50 -14.42
N THR A 247 11.41 29.75 -14.06
CA THR A 247 11.34 28.67 -13.08
C THR A 247 12.03 29.10 -11.80
N LEU A 248 11.29 29.06 -10.69
CA LEU A 248 11.85 29.22 -9.35
C LEU A 248 11.96 27.86 -8.70
N GLU A 249 13.06 27.60 -8.02
CA GLU A 249 13.33 26.33 -7.35
C GLU A 249 13.76 26.59 -5.92
N ILE A 250 13.12 25.92 -4.96
CA ILE A 250 13.62 25.81 -3.59
C ILE A 250 14.21 24.40 -3.50
N THR A 251 15.50 24.29 -3.18
CA THR A 251 16.19 23.00 -3.17
C THR A 251 17.19 22.91 -2.04
N VAL A 252 17.46 21.68 -1.59
CA VAL A 252 18.44 21.37 -0.55
C VAL A 252 19.70 20.80 -1.19
N LYS A 253 20.83 21.41 -0.92
CA LYS A 253 22.15 20.98 -1.39
C LYS A 253 23.01 20.49 -0.22
N GLU A 254 24.10 19.79 -0.54
CA GLU A 254 25.07 19.36 0.47
C GLU A 254 25.61 20.60 1.22
N GLY A 255 25.58 20.56 2.55
CA GLY A 255 25.98 21.64 3.43
C GLY A 255 24.84 22.60 3.87
N ASP A 256 23.61 22.45 3.33
CA ASP A 256 22.44 23.17 3.85
C ASP A 256 21.96 22.58 5.19
N THR A 257 21.28 23.38 6.00
CA THR A 257 20.61 22.92 7.23
C THR A 257 19.11 22.66 7.05
N ALA A 258 18.48 23.37 6.17
CA ALA A 258 17.17 23.18 5.55
C ALA A 258 15.95 22.94 6.48
N ARG A 259 16.02 23.32 7.76
CA ARG A 259 14.87 23.19 8.70
C ARG A 259 13.91 24.36 8.52
N VAL A 260 13.21 24.37 7.40
CA VAL A 260 12.27 25.44 7.03
C VAL A 260 11.07 24.86 6.29
N ASN A 261 9.94 25.56 6.39
CA ASN A 261 8.77 25.40 5.54
C ASN A 261 8.62 26.64 4.65
N VAL A 262 8.17 26.48 3.41
CA VAL A 262 7.96 27.59 2.47
C VAL A 262 6.51 27.63 2.03
N ASP A 263 5.86 28.78 2.31
CA ASP A 263 4.42 28.98 2.08
C ASP A 263 4.16 29.49 0.66
N TYR A 264 4.86 30.56 0.25
CA TYR A 264 4.75 31.10 -1.10
C TYR A 264 6.04 31.74 -1.61
N LEU A 265 6.11 31.88 -2.93
CA LEU A 265 7.04 32.80 -3.61
C LEU A 265 6.24 33.85 -4.38
N ALA A 266 6.78 35.06 -4.50
CA ALA A 266 6.17 36.10 -5.33
C ALA A 266 7.25 37.03 -5.90
N ALA A 267 7.24 37.28 -7.21
CA ALA A 267 8.18 38.18 -7.86
C ALA A 267 7.51 39.53 -8.13
N TYR A 268 8.18 40.57 -7.75
CA TYR A 268 7.73 41.96 -7.87
C TYR A 268 8.76 42.82 -8.64
N PRO A 269 8.38 44.04 -9.10
CA PRO A 269 9.35 44.98 -9.65
C PRO A 269 10.54 45.24 -8.70
N ASP A 270 11.70 45.48 -9.29
CA ASP A 270 12.93 45.72 -8.53
C ASP A 270 12.75 46.83 -7.46
N GLY A 271 13.11 46.51 -6.19
CA GLY A 271 12.94 47.40 -5.05
C GLY A 271 11.51 47.52 -4.50
N ALA A 272 10.53 46.78 -5.05
CA ALA A 272 9.17 46.79 -4.52
C ALA A 272 9.14 46.11 -3.14
N GLN A 273 8.32 46.66 -2.22
CA GLN A 273 8.05 46.02 -0.94
C GLN A 273 6.85 45.05 -1.09
N PRO A 274 7.02 43.76 -0.82
CA PRO A 274 5.90 42.81 -0.83
C PRO A 274 4.91 43.18 0.29
N PRO A 275 3.59 42.87 0.08
CA PRO A 275 2.61 43.01 1.15
C PRO A 275 3.00 42.22 2.40
N THR A 276 2.91 42.81 3.58
CA THR A 276 3.18 42.16 4.88
C THR A 276 1.96 41.48 5.44
N ASP A 277 0.77 41.98 5.14
CA ASP A 277 -0.52 41.44 5.57
C ASP A 277 -1.23 40.79 4.40
N ILE A 278 -1.03 39.47 4.26
CA ILE A 278 -1.68 38.72 3.20
C ILE A 278 -2.77 37.87 3.86
N ALA A 279 -4.01 38.18 3.53
CA ALA A 279 -5.14 37.36 3.93
C ALA A 279 -5.01 35.97 3.27
N PRO A 280 -5.36 34.88 4.00
CA PRO A 280 -5.45 33.56 3.41
C PRO A 280 -6.32 33.59 2.14
N ILE A 281 -5.91 32.85 1.09
CA ILE A 281 -6.72 32.73 -0.13
C ILE A 281 -8.04 32.08 0.25
N THR A 282 -9.15 32.81 0.06
CA THR A 282 -10.46 32.31 0.36
C THR A 282 -10.89 31.33 -0.74
N VAL A 283 -10.98 30.06 -0.41
CA VAL A 283 -11.40 28.98 -1.32
C VAL A 283 -12.92 28.71 -1.24
N GLY A 284 -13.69 29.64 -0.66
CA GLY A 284 -15.11 29.46 -0.36
C GLY A 284 -15.35 28.64 0.90
N THR A 285 -16.61 28.39 1.20
CA THR A 285 -17.06 27.63 2.40
C THR A 285 -17.87 26.41 2.02
N THR A 286 -17.75 25.34 2.80
CA THR A 286 -18.53 24.12 2.61
C THR A 286 -19.49 23.87 3.78
N SER A 287 -20.69 23.39 3.49
CA SER A 287 -21.68 22.98 4.48
C SER A 287 -22.37 21.69 4.05
N LYS A 288 -23.14 21.05 4.94
CA LYS A 288 -23.86 19.78 4.71
C LYS A 288 -22.95 18.66 4.18
N TYR A 289 -21.73 18.63 4.66
CA TYR A 289 -20.69 17.71 4.20
C TYR A 289 -20.98 16.26 4.59
N ARG A 290 -20.77 15.35 3.65
CA ARG A 290 -20.74 13.91 3.88
C ARG A 290 -19.84 13.24 2.84
N GLN A 291 -18.94 12.37 3.30
CA GLN A 291 -18.19 11.44 2.44
C GLN A 291 -18.50 10.00 2.84
N SER A 292 -18.71 9.12 1.86
CA SER A 292 -19.13 7.72 2.07
C SER A 292 -18.44 6.80 1.08
N LEU A 293 -17.84 5.72 1.58
CA LEU A 293 -17.35 4.61 0.78
C LEU A 293 -18.34 3.44 0.86
N ASP A 294 -18.93 3.07 -0.26
CA ASP A 294 -19.75 1.86 -0.36
C ASP A 294 -18.86 0.67 -0.76
N LEU A 295 -18.55 -0.21 0.19
CA LEU A 295 -17.72 -1.38 0.01
C LEU A 295 -18.31 -2.39 -0.99
N ARG A 296 -19.67 -2.39 -1.18
CA ARG A 296 -20.33 -3.29 -2.14
C ARG A 296 -19.98 -2.96 -3.58
N THR A 297 -19.65 -1.71 -3.84
CA THR A 297 -19.50 -1.18 -5.20
C THR A 297 -18.15 -0.53 -5.45
N GLY A 298 -17.36 -0.28 -4.39
CA GLY A 298 -16.10 0.43 -4.51
C GLY A 298 -16.26 1.87 -5.00
N VAL A 299 -17.43 2.47 -4.74
CA VAL A 299 -17.73 3.86 -5.10
C VAL A 299 -17.56 4.74 -3.87
N LEU A 300 -16.75 5.77 -4.00
CA LEU A 300 -16.66 6.85 -3.02
C LEU A 300 -17.58 8.00 -3.45
N SER A 301 -18.49 8.38 -2.58
CA SER A 301 -19.42 9.49 -2.78
C SER A 301 -19.12 10.62 -1.80
N THR A 302 -19.07 11.87 -2.29
CA THR A 302 -18.87 13.06 -1.46
C THR A 302 -19.93 14.10 -1.81
N SER A 303 -20.72 14.55 -0.84
CA SER A 303 -21.78 15.55 -1.04
C SER A 303 -21.65 16.71 -0.07
N PHE A 304 -21.91 17.92 -0.56
CA PHE A 304 -21.86 19.15 0.23
C PHE A 304 -22.46 20.32 -0.56
N ASP A 305 -22.78 21.41 0.13
CA ASP A 305 -23.01 22.71 -0.48
C ASP A 305 -21.71 23.52 -0.38
N TRP A 306 -21.28 24.12 -1.48
CA TRP A 306 -20.14 25.01 -1.54
C TRP A 306 -20.57 26.40 -1.95
N THR A 307 -20.18 27.41 -1.17
CA THR A 307 -20.37 28.80 -1.50
C THR A 307 -19.02 29.38 -1.89
N SER A 308 -18.92 29.87 -3.12
CA SER A 308 -17.71 30.50 -3.65
C SER A 308 -17.34 31.79 -2.89
N PRO A 309 -16.12 32.30 -3.06
CA PRO A 309 -15.74 33.60 -2.50
C PRO A 309 -16.63 34.74 -2.96
N GLU A 310 -17.22 34.66 -4.14
CA GLU A 310 -18.15 35.62 -4.72
C GLU A 310 -19.59 35.46 -4.18
N GLY A 311 -19.87 34.44 -3.38
CA GLY A 311 -21.15 34.20 -2.74
C GLY A 311 -22.07 33.24 -3.51
N ASP A 312 -21.65 32.72 -4.63
CA ASP A 312 -22.42 31.77 -5.42
C ASP A 312 -22.41 30.37 -4.78
N THR A 313 -23.59 29.87 -4.43
CA THR A 313 -23.71 28.52 -3.83
C THR A 313 -24.05 27.47 -4.88
N THR A 314 -23.36 26.34 -4.81
CA THR A 314 -23.63 25.14 -5.63
C THR A 314 -23.69 23.89 -4.73
N SER A 315 -24.75 23.08 -4.88
CA SER A 315 -24.82 21.75 -4.23
C SER A 315 -24.12 20.71 -5.10
N PHE A 316 -23.19 19.98 -4.51
CA PHE A 316 -22.39 18.96 -5.17
C PHE A 316 -22.68 17.55 -4.66
N ALA A 317 -22.61 16.56 -5.57
CA ALA A 317 -22.48 15.15 -5.24
C ALA A 317 -21.50 14.49 -6.22
N TYR A 318 -20.28 14.28 -5.76
CA TYR A 318 -19.21 13.57 -6.47
C TYR A 318 -19.35 12.08 -6.27
N GLU A 319 -19.03 11.30 -7.31
CA GLU A 319 -18.88 9.84 -7.28
C GLU A 319 -17.57 9.49 -8.00
N VAL A 320 -16.66 8.84 -7.30
CA VAL A 320 -15.34 8.40 -7.84
C VAL A 320 -15.23 6.90 -7.73
N ASN A 321 -14.82 6.23 -8.79
CA ASN A 321 -14.50 4.81 -8.77
C ASN A 321 -13.41 4.44 -9.78
N ALA A 322 -12.60 3.42 -9.44
CA ALA A 322 -11.83 2.63 -10.38
C ALA A 322 -12.68 1.42 -10.75
N ASN A 323 -12.96 1.22 -12.04
CA ASN A 323 -13.99 0.28 -12.49
C ASN A 323 -13.53 -1.18 -12.38
N ARG A 324 -14.23 -1.97 -11.55
CA ARG A 324 -13.87 -3.38 -11.32
C ARG A 324 -14.10 -4.28 -12.55
N ALA A 325 -15.07 -3.95 -13.40
CA ALA A 325 -15.35 -4.73 -14.61
C ALA A 325 -14.34 -4.43 -15.72
N GLU A 326 -13.82 -3.21 -15.78
CA GLU A 326 -12.85 -2.77 -16.78
C GLU A 326 -11.64 -2.15 -16.07
N GLY A 327 -10.55 -2.92 -15.92
CA GLY A 327 -9.40 -2.56 -15.10
C GLY A 327 -8.74 -1.26 -15.50
N HIS A 328 -8.73 -0.95 -16.77
CA HIS A 328 -8.12 0.24 -17.37
C HIS A 328 -8.99 1.50 -17.30
N LEU A 329 -10.14 1.47 -16.60
CA LEU A 329 -11.10 2.57 -16.53
C LEU A 329 -11.24 3.13 -15.11
N GLY A 330 -11.04 4.45 -14.98
CA GLY A 330 -11.48 5.27 -13.86
C GLY A 330 -12.64 6.18 -14.26
N THR A 331 -13.52 6.53 -13.32
CA THR A 331 -14.59 7.51 -13.56
C THR A 331 -14.73 8.47 -12.41
N VAL A 332 -14.97 9.74 -12.76
CA VAL A 332 -15.40 10.79 -11.83
C VAL A 332 -16.68 11.38 -12.38
N SER A 333 -17.74 11.34 -11.61
CA SER A 333 -19.02 11.97 -11.98
C SER A 333 -19.44 12.92 -10.88
N VAL A 334 -19.83 14.14 -11.24
CA VAL A 334 -20.39 15.11 -10.32
C VAL A 334 -21.78 15.51 -10.77
N ARG A 335 -22.73 15.52 -9.83
CA ARG A 335 -23.99 16.23 -9.96
C ARG A 335 -23.81 17.60 -9.31
N ALA A 336 -23.91 18.65 -10.12
CA ALA A 336 -23.88 20.03 -9.67
C ALA A 336 -25.28 20.66 -9.81
N VAL A 337 -25.76 21.29 -8.75
CA VAL A 337 -26.98 22.08 -8.76
C VAL A 337 -26.61 23.51 -8.34
N PRO A 338 -26.33 24.39 -9.29
CA PRO A 338 -26.10 25.81 -8.97
C PRO A 338 -27.37 26.47 -8.43
N HIS A 339 -27.24 27.29 -7.39
CA HIS A 339 -28.31 28.16 -6.88
C HIS A 339 -28.27 29.55 -7.53
N TRP A 340 -27.51 29.71 -8.57
CA TRP A 340 -27.26 30.88 -9.38
C TRP A 340 -27.46 30.59 -10.87
N SER A 341 -27.58 31.63 -11.69
CA SER A 341 -27.66 31.51 -13.15
C SER A 341 -26.56 32.32 -13.81
N GLY A 342 -25.94 31.78 -14.84
CA GLY A 342 -24.85 32.47 -15.54
C GLY A 342 -24.06 31.51 -16.44
N THR A 343 -22.77 31.75 -16.58
CA THR A 343 -21.86 30.83 -17.28
C THR A 343 -21.10 30.03 -16.23
N ALA A 344 -21.19 28.68 -16.31
CA ALA A 344 -20.36 27.78 -15.50
C ALA A 344 -19.10 27.38 -16.25
N THR A 345 -18.04 27.17 -15.47
CA THR A 345 -16.78 26.58 -15.92
C THR A 345 -16.64 25.18 -15.33
N VAL A 346 -16.25 24.23 -16.17
CA VAL A 346 -15.80 22.90 -15.78
C VAL A 346 -14.33 22.75 -16.11
N VAL A 347 -13.55 22.24 -15.17
CA VAL A 347 -12.13 21.93 -15.38
C VAL A 347 -11.91 20.43 -15.21
N ASP A 348 -11.37 19.80 -16.24
CA ASP A 348 -10.90 18.42 -16.28
C ASP A 348 -9.38 18.44 -16.30
N GLU A 349 -8.74 17.86 -15.29
CA GLU A 349 -7.30 17.96 -15.09
C GLU A 349 -6.69 16.60 -14.75
N PHE A 350 -5.51 16.31 -15.26
CA PHE A 350 -4.53 15.40 -14.72
C PHE A 350 -3.56 16.23 -13.89
N ASP A 351 -3.70 16.18 -12.57
CA ASP A 351 -2.95 17.02 -11.64
C ASP A 351 -1.60 16.37 -11.29
N GLY A 352 -0.53 16.99 -11.74
CA GLY A 352 0.84 16.47 -11.58
C GLY A 352 1.47 16.70 -10.21
N ARG A 353 0.77 17.37 -9.28
CA ARG A 353 1.25 17.49 -7.90
C ARG A 353 1.36 16.11 -7.27
N GLY A 354 2.40 15.89 -6.48
CA GLY A 354 2.65 14.57 -5.88
C GLY A 354 3.02 13.46 -6.88
N LEU A 355 3.38 13.80 -8.12
CA LEU A 355 3.95 12.85 -9.07
C LEU A 355 5.33 12.42 -8.59
N HIS A 356 5.51 11.14 -8.33
CA HIS A 356 6.76 10.58 -7.81
C HIS A 356 7.40 9.62 -8.81
N ARG A 357 8.71 9.69 -8.97
CA ARG A 357 9.53 8.76 -9.74
C ARG A 357 9.09 8.64 -11.19
N ALA A 358 8.49 9.70 -11.71
CA ALA A 358 8.04 9.80 -13.09
C ALA A 358 7.96 11.25 -13.55
N SER A 359 7.97 11.43 -14.85
CA SER A 359 7.72 12.70 -15.53
C SER A 359 6.60 12.55 -16.55
N THR A 360 6.01 13.67 -16.96
CA THR A 360 4.95 13.68 -17.97
C THR A 360 5.43 14.32 -19.25
N THR A 361 4.85 13.89 -20.37
CA THR A 361 5.13 14.40 -21.69
C THR A 361 3.87 14.44 -22.54
N ASN A 362 3.92 15.20 -23.63
CA ASN A 362 2.91 15.24 -24.69
C ASN A 362 1.47 15.51 -24.23
N PRO A 363 1.21 16.56 -23.42
CA PRO A 363 -0.16 16.94 -23.12
C PRO A 363 -0.88 17.40 -24.40
N GLN A 364 -2.08 16.86 -24.67
CA GLN A 364 -2.87 17.21 -25.84
C GLN A 364 -4.34 17.37 -25.46
N VAL A 365 -5.01 18.34 -26.08
CA VAL A 365 -6.45 18.59 -25.96
C VAL A 365 -7.09 18.54 -27.34
N ASP A 366 -8.07 17.64 -27.53
CA ASP A 366 -9.00 17.72 -28.64
C ASP A 366 -10.27 18.47 -28.20
N SER A 367 -10.29 19.75 -28.52
CA SER A 367 -11.37 20.68 -28.15
C SER A 367 -12.75 20.26 -28.62
N LYS A 368 -12.86 19.57 -29.78
CA LYS A 368 -14.13 19.17 -30.37
C LYS A 368 -14.73 17.95 -29.64
N ASN A 369 -13.90 16.98 -29.31
CA ASN A 369 -14.32 15.74 -28.68
C ASN A 369 -14.26 15.80 -27.17
N ALA A 370 -13.76 16.91 -26.60
CA ALA A 370 -13.53 17.14 -25.17
C ALA A 370 -12.64 16.02 -24.58
N THR A 371 -11.50 15.78 -25.22
CA THR A 371 -10.53 14.80 -24.75
C THR A 371 -9.23 15.48 -24.31
N LEU A 372 -8.67 14.99 -23.23
CA LEU A 372 -7.38 15.37 -22.67
C LEU A 372 -6.49 14.14 -22.62
N SER A 373 -5.26 14.23 -23.08
CA SER A 373 -4.31 13.12 -23.01
C SER A 373 -2.94 13.56 -22.52
N GLN A 374 -2.24 12.61 -21.86
CA GLN A 374 -0.89 12.80 -21.35
C GLN A 374 -0.16 11.47 -21.28
N THR A 375 1.15 11.48 -21.50
CA THR A 375 2.02 10.31 -21.32
C THR A 375 2.84 10.49 -20.04
N VAL A 376 2.94 9.44 -19.24
CA VAL A 376 3.79 9.38 -18.04
C VAL A 376 4.94 8.43 -18.33
N VAL A 377 6.17 8.86 -18.04
CA VAL A 377 7.39 8.08 -18.20
C VAL A 377 8.06 7.97 -16.85
N THR A 378 8.33 6.75 -16.40
CA THR A 378 8.99 6.53 -15.12
C THR A 378 10.47 6.91 -15.18
N ASP A 379 11.04 7.29 -14.04
CA ASP A 379 12.48 7.51 -13.91
C ASP A 379 13.24 6.26 -14.36
N GLY A 380 14.36 6.44 -15.01
CA GLY A 380 15.11 5.36 -15.66
C GLY A 380 14.40 4.74 -16.87
N LYS A 381 13.20 5.24 -17.23
CA LYS A 381 12.38 4.79 -18.39
C LYS A 381 12.02 3.30 -18.35
N LEU A 382 11.82 2.74 -17.16
CA LEU A 382 11.45 1.33 -16.99
C LEU A 382 10.05 1.04 -17.54
N ALA A 383 9.13 2.01 -17.42
CA ALA A 383 7.77 1.89 -17.91
C ALA A 383 7.24 3.23 -18.44
N THR A 384 6.23 3.14 -19.29
CA THR A 384 5.45 4.30 -19.76
C THR A 384 3.97 4.00 -19.58
N ALA A 385 3.18 5.03 -19.22
CA ALA A 385 1.73 4.94 -19.16
C ALA A 385 1.09 6.02 -20.02
N GLY A 386 0.02 5.67 -20.73
CA GLY A 386 -0.87 6.60 -21.38
C GLY A 386 -2.07 6.91 -20.46
N LEU A 387 -2.41 8.16 -20.35
CA LEU A 387 -3.63 8.66 -19.71
C LEU A 387 -4.48 9.37 -20.75
N ASN A 388 -5.77 9.08 -20.75
CA ASN A 388 -6.73 9.79 -21.59
C ASN A 388 -8.01 10.06 -20.80
N SER A 389 -8.50 11.30 -20.84
CA SER A 389 -9.77 11.70 -20.27
C SER A 389 -10.76 12.07 -21.38
N VAL A 390 -12.02 11.66 -21.23
CA VAL A 390 -13.13 12.11 -22.05
C VAL A 390 -14.17 12.80 -21.14
N LEU A 391 -14.38 14.10 -21.36
CA LEU A 391 -15.33 14.89 -20.60
C LEU A 391 -16.71 14.90 -21.26
N ARG A 392 -17.77 14.73 -20.46
CA ARG A 392 -19.19 14.86 -20.90
C ARG A 392 -19.97 15.71 -19.91
N VAL A 393 -20.85 16.57 -20.45
CA VAL A 393 -21.86 17.32 -19.68
C VAL A 393 -23.24 16.86 -20.14
N ASN A 394 -24.02 16.32 -19.20
CA ASN A 394 -25.33 15.68 -19.48
C ASN A 394 -25.23 14.66 -20.63
N ASP A 395 -24.19 13.81 -20.58
CA ASP A 395 -23.85 12.76 -21.54
C ASP A 395 -23.49 13.28 -22.97
N LYS A 396 -23.21 14.59 -23.11
CA LYS A 396 -22.83 15.20 -24.39
C LYS A 396 -21.41 15.77 -24.35
N ALA A 397 -20.72 15.72 -25.45
CA ALA A 397 -19.49 16.48 -25.64
C ALA A 397 -19.81 17.98 -25.63
N VAL A 398 -18.94 18.74 -24.97
CA VAL A 398 -18.97 20.21 -24.96
C VAL A 398 -17.62 20.72 -25.46
N PRO A 399 -17.55 21.78 -26.27
CA PRO A 399 -16.25 22.33 -26.70
C PRO A 399 -15.40 22.70 -25.50
N THR A 400 -14.12 22.31 -25.53
CA THR A 400 -13.15 22.61 -24.48
C THR A 400 -12.02 23.52 -25.03
N LYS A 401 -11.22 24.05 -24.11
CA LYS A 401 -9.96 24.75 -24.42
C LYS A 401 -8.88 24.18 -23.50
N ALA A 402 -7.66 24.08 -24.02
CA ALA A 402 -6.52 23.78 -23.17
C ALA A 402 -6.33 24.88 -22.12
N MET A 403 -5.91 24.49 -20.96
CA MET A 403 -5.49 25.39 -19.89
C MET A 403 -3.97 25.35 -19.79
N ASP A 404 -3.41 26.49 -19.44
CA ASP A 404 -2.03 26.59 -19.03
C ASP A 404 -1.94 26.20 -17.55
N VAL A 405 -1.25 25.13 -17.27
CA VAL A 405 -1.12 24.49 -15.94
C VAL A 405 0.36 24.19 -15.66
N PRO A 406 0.76 24.03 -14.38
CA PRO A 406 2.13 23.70 -14.03
C PRO A 406 2.66 22.42 -14.69
N ASP A 407 3.99 22.33 -14.81
CA ASP A 407 4.69 21.15 -15.29
C ASP A 407 4.24 19.88 -14.56
N GLY A 408 4.06 18.82 -15.31
CA GLY A 408 3.54 17.57 -14.78
C GLY A 408 2.02 17.43 -14.88
N SER A 409 1.30 18.56 -14.97
CA SER A 409 -0.16 18.60 -15.14
C SER A 409 -0.57 18.73 -16.60
N ALA A 410 -1.84 18.41 -16.87
CA ALA A 410 -2.53 18.71 -18.14
C ALA A 410 -4.00 19.00 -17.85
N ALA A 411 -4.57 20.04 -18.46
CA ALA A 411 -5.95 20.40 -18.18
C ALA A 411 -6.69 20.96 -19.41
N GLN A 412 -8.01 20.75 -19.42
CA GLN A 412 -8.95 21.37 -20.33
C GLN A 412 -10.13 21.98 -19.56
N ARG A 413 -10.68 23.06 -20.10
CA ARG A 413 -11.89 23.70 -19.56
C ARG A 413 -13.01 23.79 -20.57
N ALA A 414 -14.24 23.61 -20.10
CA ALA A 414 -15.47 23.89 -20.83
C ALA A 414 -16.27 24.99 -20.14
N GLU A 415 -16.94 25.85 -20.94
CA GLU A 415 -17.83 26.88 -20.43
C GLU A 415 -19.21 26.73 -21.08
N PHE A 416 -20.25 26.80 -20.27
CA PHE A 416 -21.64 26.66 -20.74
C PHE A 416 -22.63 27.37 -19.82
N PRO A 417 -23.80 27.79 -20.33
CA PRO A 417 -24.81 28.46 -19.53
C PRO A 417 -25.51 27.51 -18.56
N VAL A 418 -25.69 27.97 -17.32
CA VAL A 418 -26.43 27.27 -16.27
C VAL A 418 -27.57 28.11 -15.74
N ARG A 419 -28.61 27.44 -15.17
CA ARG A 419 -29.75 28.05 -14.54
C ARG A 419 -29.87 27.57 -13.09
N ALA A 420 -30.23 28.46 -12.21
CA ALA A 420 -30.48 28.17 -10.80
C ALA A 420 -31.46 27.02 -10.61
N GLY A 421 -31.13 26.07 -9.72
CA GLY A 421 -31.94 24.90 -9.40
C GLY A 421 -31.90 23.78 -10.44
N GLN A 422 -31.28 23.96 -11.61
CA GLN A 422 -31.16 22.90 -12.61
C GLN A 422 -29.99 21.98 -12.28
N THR A 423 -30.17 20.67 -12.42
CA THR A 423 -29.12 19.67 -12.23
C THR A 423 -28.28 19.48 -13.48
N TYR A 424 -26.98 19.55 -13.34
CA TYR A 424 -25.98 19.25 -14.35
C TYR A 424 -25.18 18.04 -13.93
N ARG A 425 -25.09 17.02 -14.79
CA ARG A 425 -24.17 15.88 -14.59
C ARG A 425 -22.94 16.08 -15.45
N ILE A 426 -21.81 16.17 -14.80
CA ILE A 426 -20.50 16.23 -15.47
C ILE A 426 -19.80 14.91 -15.20
N THR A 427 -19.29 14.26 -16.24
CA THR A 427 -18.57 12.97 -16.10
C THR A 427 -17.26 13.01 -16.85
N LYS A 428 -16.21 12.63 -16.13
CA LYS A 428 -14.87 12.40 -16.64
C LYS A 428 -14.63 10.88 -16.70
N TYR A 429 -14.34 10.36 -17.90
CA TYR A 429 -13.97 8.96 -18.13
C TYR A 429 -12.48 8.90 -18.37
N VAL A 430 -11.77 8.19 -17.51
CA VAL A 430 -10.29 8.12 -17.56
C VAL A 430 -9.86 6.74 -18.00
N GLY A 431 -9.23 6.66 -19.14
CA GLY A 431 -8.52 5.45 -19.60
C GLY A 431 -7.05 5.51 -19.17
N VAL A 432 -6.52 4.40 -18.69
CA VAL A 432 -5.10 4.26 -18.31
C VAL A 432 -4.58 2.93 -18.83
N ALA A 433 -3.41 2.93 -19.43
CA ALA A 433 -2.71 1.70 -19.82
C ALA A 433 -1.19 1.90 -19.74
N SER A 434 -0.46 0.82 -19.47
CA SER A 434 0.99 0.82 -19.29
C SER A 434 1.72 -0.06 -20.30
N SER A 435 2.99 0.24 -20.55
CA SER A 435 3.86 -0.59 -21.39
C SER A 435 4.13 -1.97 -20.79
N VAL A 436 3.97 -2.14 -19.47
CA VAL A 436 4.19 -3.40 -18.76
C VAL A 436 2.94 -4.26 -18.63
N ASP A 437 1.79 -3.81 -19.11
CA ASP A 437 0.53 -4.55 -19.05
C ASP A 437 0.57 -5.81 -19.89
N THR A 438 0.06 -6.89 -19.35
CA THR A 438 -0.12 -8.17 -20.06
C THR A 438 -1.54 -8.35 -20.62
N ASP A 439 -2.50 -7.58 -20.09
CA ASP A 439 -3.94 -7.64 -20.40
C ASP A 439 -4.46 -6.41 -21.17
N ARG A 440 -3.58 -5.70 -21.89
CA ARG A 440 -3.98 -4.48 -22.63
C ARG A 440 -5.19 -4.73 -23.51
N PRO A 441 -6.14 -3.79 -23.55
CA PRO A 441 -7.38 -3.92 -24.32
C PRO A 441 -7.16 -4.14 -25.82
N LEU A 442 -6.00 -3.68 -26.35
CA LEU A 442 -5.57 -3.85 -27.73
C LEU A 442 -4.13 -4.37 -27.72
N LYS A 443 -3.93 -5.60 -28.16
CA LYS A 443 -2.66 -6.32 -28.08
C LYS A 443 -1.46 -5.60 -28.71
N ASP A 444 -1.69 -4.87 -29.80
CA ASP A 444 -0.64 -4.18 -30.57
C ASP A 444 -0.70 -2.64 -30.44
N ALA A 445 -1.57 -2.11 -29.55
CA ALA A 445 -1.70 -0.68 -29.32
C ALA A 445 -0.58 -0.14 -28.42
N THR A 446 -0.21 1.12 -28.64
CA THR A 446 0.58 1.85 -27.63
C THR A 446 -0.24 2.05 -26.36
N PRO A 447 0.39 2.26 -25.18
CA PRO A 447 -0.33 2.59 -23.97
C PRO A 447 -1.30 3.77 -24.15
N GLN A 448 -0.88 4.81 -24.89
CA GLN A 448 -1.71 5.99 -25.16
C GLN A 448 -2.96 5.66 -25.97
N GLN A 449 -2.85 4.81 -27.00
CA GLN A 449 -3.99 4.37 -27.81
C GLN A 449 -4.96 3.51 -26.99
N ALA A 450 -4.44 2.57 -26.20
CA ALA A 450 -5.26 1.71 -25.32
C ALA A 450 -6.02 2.52 -24.28
N ALA A 451 -5.39 3.54 -23.70
CA ALA A 451 -6.02 4.47 -22.77
C ALA A 451 -7.13 5.29 -23.46
N ALA A 452 -6.85 5.84 -24.65
CA ALA A 452 -7.82 6.62 -25.42
C ALA A 452 -9.05 5.81 -25.81
N ASP A 453 -8.86 4.59 -26.31
CA ASP A 453 -9.95 3.68 -26.68
C ASP A 453 -10.81 3.29 -25.46
N THR A 454 -10.18 3.07 -24.31
CA THR A 454 -10.90 2.74 -23.08
C THR A 454 -11.80 3.89 -22.63
N ALA A 455 -11.27 5.11 -22.57
CA ALA A 455 -12.03 6.30 -22.21
C ALA A 455 -13.17 6.59 -23.20
N ALA A 456 -12.89 6.48 -24.52
CA ALA A 456 -13.86 6.73 -25.56
C ALA A 456 -15.04 5.74 -25.52
N ARG A 457 -14.76 4.42 -25.42
CA ARG A 457 -15.81 3.37 -25.28
C ARG A 457 -16.66 3.58 -24.03
N ALA A 458 -16.03 3.96 -22.91
CA ALA A 458 -16.76 4.21 -21.67
C ALA A 458 -17.68 5.44 -21.79
N ALA A 459 -17.20 6.52 -22.41
CA ALA A 459 -17.97 7.74 -22.67
C ALA A 459 -19.13 7.52 -23.64
N GLU A 460 -18.96 6.67 -24.65
CA GLU A 460 -20.02 6.26 -25.57
C GLU A 460 -21.09 5.42 -24.88
N ALA A 461 -20.68 4.45 -24.05
CA ALA A 461 -21.58 3.62 -23.27
C ALA A 461 -22.36 4.39 -22.17
N GLY A 462 -21.81 5.50 -21.71
CA GLY A 462 -22.37 6.39 -20.70
C GLY A 462 -22.18 5.91 -19.26
N TYR A 463 -22.27 6.86 -18.31
CA TYR A 463 -21.97 6.63 -16.89
C TYR A 463 -22.82 5.53 -16.26
N ARG A 464 -24.13 5.50 -16.57
CA ARG A 464 -25.02 4.47 -16.01
C ARG A 464 -24.61 3.05 -16.40
N THR A 465 -24.13 2.86 -17.63
CA THR A 465 -23.63 1.56 -18.09
C THR A 465 -22.32 1.19 -17.41
N ALA A 466 -21.38 2.13 -17.31
CA ALA A 466 -20.08 1.92 -16.67
C ALA A 466 -20.26 1.51 -15.21
N ILE A 467 -21.08 2.24 -14.44
CA ILE A 467 -21.32 1.96 -13.04
C ILE A 467 -22.10 0.65 -12.81
N ALA A 468 -23.05 0.32 -13.67
CA ALA A 468 -23.79 -0.94 -13.58
C ALA A 468 -22.87 -2.16 -13.80
N ARG A 469 -21.91 -2.06 -14.75
CA ARG A 469 -20.91 -3.10 -14.96
C ARG A 469 -19.98 -3.23 -13.75
N ASN A 470 -19.53 -2.12 -13.21
CA ASN A 470 -18.72 -2.06 -11.98
C ASN A 470 -19.43 -2.76 -10.81
N ASN A 471 -20.67 -2.38 -10.54
CA ASN A 471 -21.47 -2.92 -9.42
C ASN A 471 -21.71 -4.42 -9.58
N LYS A 472 -21.93 -4.88 -10.80
CA LYS A 472 -22.09 -6.32 -11.10
C LYS A 472 -20.76 -7.08 -10.85
N ALA A 473 -19.63 -6.49 -11.17
CA ALA A 473 -18.32 -7.13 -10.94
C ALA A 473 -18.02 -7.25 -9.43
N TRP A 474 -18.23 -6.19 -8.66
CA TRP A 474 -18.10 -6.23 -7.21
C TRP A 474 -19.11 -7.20 -6.56
N SER A 475 -20.35 -7.20 -6.98
CA SER A 475 -21.37 -8.11 -6.43
C SER A 475 -21.02 -9.60 -6.63
N ARG A 476 -20.26 -9.93 -7.67
CA ARG A 476 -19.74 -11.30 -7.86
C ARG A 476 -18.66 -11.66 -6.84
N LEU A 477 -17.80 -10.72 -6.49
CA LEU A 477 -16.79 -10.92 -5.45
C LEU A 477 -17.47 -11.11 -4.09
N TRP A 478 -18.46 -10.29 -3.77
CA TRP A 478 -19.19 -10.35 -2.51
C TRP A 478 -20.17 -11.53 -2.36
N GLN A 479 -20.18 -12.46 -3.32
CA GLN A 479 -20.75 -13.80 -3.08
C GLN A 479 -19.94 -14.59 -2.03
N SER A 480 -18.70 -14.18 -1.80
CA SER A 480 -17.84 -14.61 -0.71
C SER A 480 -17.72 -13.47 0.31
N SER A 481 -17.95 -13.74 1.58
CA SER A 481 -17.95 -12.74 2.64
C SER A 481 -17.70 -13.37 3.99
N ILE A 482 -17.26 -12.57 4.95
CA ILE A 482 -17.15 -12.92 6.37
C ILE A 482 -17.98 -11.93 7.14
N SER A 483 -18.76 -12.40 8.11
CA SER A 483 -19.58 -11.54 8.98
C SER A 483 -19.70 -12.11 10.39
N ILE A 484 -19.92 -11.23 11.34
CA ILE A 484 -20.15 -11.55 12.75
C ILE A 484 -21.62 -11.28 13.04
N PRO A 485 -22.44 -12.33 13.31
CA PRO A 485 -23.84 -12.17 13.62
C PRO A 485 -24.05 -11.23 14.81
N GLY A 486 -24.84 -10.14 14.60
CA GLY A 486 -25.13 -9.16 15.64
C GLY A 486 -24.06 -8.09 15.88
N ASP A 487 -22.86 -8.23 15.33
CA ASP A 487 -21.80 -7.22 15.41
C ASP A 487 -21.53 -6.58 14.03
N ILE A 488 -22.23 -5.46 13.80
CA ILE A 488 -22.12 -4.70 12.54
C ILE A 488 -20.75 -4.00 12.44
N ALA A 489 -20.21 -3.53 13.56
CA ALA A 489 -18.94 -2.80 13.56
C ALA A 489 -17.77 -3.73 13.17
N MET A 490 -17.67 -4.90 13.81
CA MET A 490 -16.66 -5.89 13.46
C MET A 490 -16.86 -6.41 12.02
N THR A 491 -18.09 -6.65 11.61
CA THR A 491 -18.41 -7.04 10.22
C THR A 491 -17.93 -5.99 9.22
N ALA A 492 -18.12 -4.70 9.52
CA ALA A 492 -17.66 -3.62 8.65
C ALA A 492 -16.12 -3.54 8.59
N ARG A 493 -15.41 -3.78 9.70
CA ARG A 493 -13.94 -3.87 9.74
C ARG A 493 -13.42 -5.02 8.86
N ILE A 494 -14.00 -6.20 9.00
CA ILE A 494 -13.68 -7.39 8.19
C ILE A 494 -13.90 -7.12 6.70
N ARG A 495 -15.07 -6.55 6.34
CA ARG A 495 -15.38 -6.21 4.96
C ARG A 495 -14.47 -5.14 4.38
N ALA A 496 -14.11 -4.13 5.16
CA ALA A 496 -13.15 -3.11 4.76
C ALA A 496 -11.78 -3.72 4.48
N SER A 497 -11.28 -4.60 5.36
CA SER A 497 -10.00 -5.30 5.18
C SER A 497 -10.00 -6.12 3.88
N MET A 498 -11.04 -6.91 3.63
CA MET A 498 -11.16 -7.65 2.38
C MET A 498 -11.33 -6.73 1.16
N PHE A 499 -12.08 -5.62 1.29
CA PHE A 499 -12.22 -4.64 0.21
C PHE A 499 -10.88 -4.06 -0.22
N TYR A 500 -10.03 -3.68 0.74
CA TYR A 500 -8.73 -3.08 0.44
C TYR A 500 -7.77 -4.08 -0.24
N LEU A 501 -7.80 -5.35 0.14
CA LEU A 501 -7.08 -6.40 -0.59
C LEU A 501 -7.60 -6.56 -2.02
N LEU A 502 -8.92 -6.66 -2.20
CA LEU A 502 -9.55 -6.78 -3.52
C LEU A 502 -9.35 -5.53 -4.38
N ALA A 503 -9.31 -4.33 -3.78
CA ALA A 503 -9.02 -3.09 -4.49
C ALA A 503 -7.56 -3.00 -4.97
N SER A 504 -6.64 -3.77 -4.35
CA SER A 504 -5.22 -3.80 -4.66
C SER A 504 -4.81 -4.93 -5.61
N MET A 505 -5.65 -5.95 -5.82
CA MET A 505 -5.34 -7.10 -6.68
C MET A 505 -6.52 -7.51 -7.56
N ARG A 506 -6.22 -8.05 -8.73
CA ARG A 506 -7.19 -8.60 -9.69
C ARG A 506 -6.55 -9.69 -10.56
N PRO A 507 -7.36 -10.62 -11.12
CA PRO A 507 -6.83 -11.59 -12.07
C PRO A 507 -6.36 -10.94 -13.37
N GLY A 508 -5.31 -11.49 -13.98
CA GLY A 508 -4.85 -11.18 -15.33
C GLY A 508 -3.80 -10.07 -15.41
N VAL A 509 -3.40 -9.46 -14.30
CA VAL A 509 -2.36 -8.40 -14.31
C VAL A 509 -0.95 -8.93 -14.05
N THR A 510 -0.80 -10.15 -13.55
CA THR A 510 0.49 -10.80 -13.25
C THR A 510 1.39 -9.96 -12.34
N TRP A 511 0.79 -9.27 -11.37
CA TRP A 511 1.46 -8.48 -10.34
C TRP A 511 1.02 -8.92 -8.97
N SER A 512 1.93 -8.80 -8.02
CA SER A 512 1.67 -8.93 -6.59
C SER A 512 1.53 -7.55 -5.97
N THR A 513 1.31 -7.46 -4.67
CA THR A 513 1.13 -6.18 -4.00
C THR A 513 2.03 -6.01 -2.78
N SER A 514 2.37 -4.77 -2.50
CA SER A 514 3.17 -4.34 -1.34
C SER A 514 2.32 -4.27 -0.07
N PRO A 515 2.93 -4.05 1.12
CA PRO A 515 2.22 -3.86 2.37
C PRO A 515 1.13 -2.78 2.33
N GLY A 516 1.36 -1.70 1.57
CA GLY A 516 0.39 -0.63 1.37
C GLY A 516 -0.64 -0.87 0.25
N GLY A 517 -0.59 -2.02 -0.41
CA GLY A 517 -1.45 -2.31 -1.56
C GLY A 517 -1.24 -1.30 -2.71
N LEU A 518 -2.34 -0.89 -3.34
CA LEU A 518 -2.37 0.24 -4.29
C LEU A 518 -2.81 1.55 -3.63
N SER A 519 -2.82 1.63 -2.31
CA SER A 519 -3.25 2.81 -1.57
C SER A 519 -2.12 3.81 -1.33
N SER A 520 -0.87 3.35 -1.35
CA SER A 520 0.33 4.18 -1.13
C SER A 520 1.56 3.53 -1.75
N ASP A 521 2.66 4.26 -1.76
CA ASP A 521 3.98 3.79 -2.13
C ASP A 521 4.86 3.46 -0.91
N GLY A 522 4.23 3.17 0.23
CA GLY A 522 4.93 2.66 1.41
C GLY A 522 5.81 1.47 1.05
N TYR A 523 7.02 1.39 1.61
CA TYR A 523 8.06 0.45 1.21
C TYR A 523 8.40 0.50 -0.29
N SER A 524 8.36 1.70 -0.86
CA SER A 524 8.58 1.92 -2.30
C SER A 524 7.71 1.05 -3.22
N GLY A 525 6.61 0.50 -2.67
CA GLY A 525 5.72 -0.42 -3.37
C GLY A 525 6.29 -1.81 -3.63
N HIS A 526 7.38 -2.18 -2.95
CA HIS A 526 8.02 -3.49 -3.10
C HIS A 526 7.17 -4.64 -2.58
N VAL A 527 7.40 -5.82 -3.12
CA VAL A 527 6.69 -7.06 -2.79
C VAL A 527 7.62 -7.99 -2.03
N PHE A 528 7.22 -8.38 -0.83
CA PHE A 528 7.96 -9.32 0.02
C PHE A 528 7.02 -10.21 0.82
N TRP A 529 7.41 -10.81 1.95
CA TRP A 529 6.64 -11.85 2.65
C TRP A 529 5.26 -11.44 3.15
N ASP A 530 5.01 -10.12 3.24
CA ASP A 530 3.70 -9.53 3.51
C ASP A 530 2.61 -10.09 2.61
N MET A 531 2.96 -10.32 1.35
CA MET A 531 2.02 -10.96 0.43
C MET A 531 1.84 -12.44 0.75
N GLU A 532 2.91 -13.21 0.76
CA GLU A 532 2.84 -14.67 0.80
C GLU A 532 2.31 -15.20 2.13
N THR A 533 2.72 -14.60 3.26
CA THR A 533 2.37 -15.09 4.60
C THR A 533 1.13 -14.40 5.16
N TRP A 534 0.90 -13.13 4.83
CA TRP A 534 -0.14 -12.33 5.47
C TRP A 534 -1.38 -12.12 4.60
N MET A 535 -1.25 -11.58 3.39
CA MET A 535 -2.39 -11.24 2.52
C MET A 535 -2.90 -12.42 1.69
N TYR A 536 -1.99 -13.23 1.17
CA TYR A 536 -2.28 -14.34 0.28
C TYR A 536 -3.22 -15.40 0.87
N PRO A 537 -3.04 -15.89 2.11
CA PRO A 537 -3.93 -16.90 2.66
C PRO A 537 -5.37 -16.40 2.80
N ALA A 538 -5.57 -15.13 3.14
CA ALA A 538 -6.89 -14.50 3.21
C ALA A 538 -7.59 -14.49 1.84
N LEU A 539 -6.86 -14.17 0.77
CA LEU A 539 -7.38 -14.20 -0.60
C LEU A 539 -7.61 -15.63 -1.09
N LEU A 540 -6.72 -16.58 -0.79
CA LEU A 540 -6.77 -17.96 -1.28
C LEU A 540 -8.08 -18.65 -0.92
N ALA A 541 -8.58 -18.44 0.29
CA ALA A 541 -9.78 -19.13 0.78
C ALA A 541 -11.03 -18.82 -0.06
N GLN A 542 -11.19 -17.60 -0.51
CA GLN A 542 -12.40 -17.12 -1.17
C GLN A 542 -12.17 -16.69 -2.63
N TYR A 543 -10.94 -16.28 -2.96
CA TYR A 543 -10.55 -15.70 -4.25
C TYR A 543 -9.27 -16.34 -4.82
N PRO A 544 -9.21 -17.67 -5.02
CA PRO A 544 -7.98 -18.34 -5.43
C PRO A 544 -7.41 -17.84 -6.76
N ASP A 545 -8.24 -17.36 -7.69
CA ASP A 545 -7.76 -16.79 -8.95
C ASP A 545 -7.01 -15.47 -8.73
N ILE A 546 -7.43 -14.67 -7.74
CA ILE A 546 -6.72 -13.43 -7.36
C ILE A 546 -5.42 -13.78 -6.62
N ALA A 547 -5.48 -14.69 -5.66
CA ALA A 547 -4.30 -15.16 -4.93
C ALA A 547 -3.22 -15.72 -5.87
N ASN A 548 -3.62 -16.41 -6.95
CA ASN A 548 -2.68 -16.97 -7.92
C ASN A 548 -1.87 -15.92 -8.70
N GLU A 549 -2.28 -14.65 -8.71
CA GLU A 549 -1.47 -13.59 -9.33
C GLU A 549 -0.15 -13.38 -8.58
N ALA A 550 -0.13 -13.51 -7.24
CA ALA A 550 1.10 -13.49 -6.46
C ALA A 550 2.04 -14.65 -6.85
N ASN A 551 1.50 -15.86 -7.01
CA ASN A 551 2.25 -16.99 -7.51
C ASN A 551 2.80 -16.76 -8.92
N SER A 552 1.98 -16.22 -9.81
CA SER A 552 2.35 -15.90 -11.20
C SER A 552 3.46 -14.84 -11.25
N TYR A 553 3.42 -13.87 -10.37
CA TYR A 553 4.48 -12.87 -10.21
C TYR A 553 5.81 -13.53 -9.83
N ARG A 554 5.84 -14.40 -8.82
CA ARG A 554 7.06 -15.13 -8.43
C ARG A 554 7.57 -16.06 -9.55
N GLN A 555 6.66 -16.72 -10.27
CA GLN A 555 7.03 -17.54 -11.44
C GLN A 555 7.69 -16.72 -12.56
N LYS A 556 7.21 -15.50 -12.79
CA LYS A 556 7.82 -14.56 -13.76
C LYS A 556 9.25 -14.18 -13.35
N LEU A 557 9.54 -14.10 -12.06
CA LEU A 557 10.83 -13.69 -11.50
C LEU A 557 11.81 -14.85 -11.27
N LEU A 558 11.48 -16.10 -11.61
CA LEU A 558 12.29 -17.26 -11.33
C LEU A 558 13.72 -17.15 -11.88
N SER A 559 13.88 -16.70 -13.12
CA SER A 559 15.22 -16.56 -13.73
C SER A 559 16.10 -15.51 -13.02
N ALA A 560 15.49 -14.46 -12.50
CA ALA A 560 16.20 -13.49 -11.66
C ALA A 560 16.62 -14.11 -10.33
N ALA A 561 15.75 -14.91 -9.72
CA ALA A 561 16.06 -15.62 -8.48
C ALA A 561 17.20 -16.65 -8.66
N GLU A 562 17.24 -17.33 -9.81
CA GLU A 562 18.36 -18.22 -10.17
C GLU A 562 19.68 -17.42 -10.34
N ALA A 563 19.63 -16.26 -10.97
CA ALA A 563 20.77 -15.38 -11.09
C ALA A 563 21.23 -14.81 -9.72
N ASN A 564 20.30 -14.52 -8.82
CA ASN A 564 20.62 -14.08 -7.45
C ASN A 564 21.32 -15.21 -6.65
N ALA A 565 20.85 -16.45 -6.74
CA ALA A 565 21.50 -17.59 -6.11
C ALA A 565 22.93 -17.80 -6.66
N ALA A 566 23.12 -17.68 -7.96
CA ALA A 566 24.43 -17.85 -8.60
C ALA A 566 25.48 -16.82 -8.11
N LYS A 567 25.05 -15.59 -7.74
CA LYS A 567 25.95 -14.56 -7.18
C LYS A 567 26.50 -14.91 -5.79
N LEU A 568 25.79 -15.73 -5.03
CA LEU A 568 26.22 -16.18 -3.71
C LEU A 568 27.17 -17.38 -3.76
N SER A 569 27.32 -18.01 -4.93
CA SER A 569 28.14 -19.21 -5.09
C SER A 569 29.63 -18.89 -4.97
N THR A 570 30.32 -19.66 -4.12
CA THR A 570 31.77 -19.65 -4.01
C THR A 570 32.35 -21.01 -4.37
N PRO A 571 33.65 -21.15 -4.62
CA PRO A 571 34.29 -22.45 -4.83
C PRO A 571 34.08 -23.42 -3.64
N GLU A 572 34.06 -22.90 -2.42
CA GLU A 572 33.90 -23.65 -1.17
C GLU A 572 32.42 -24.03 -0.91
N GLN A 573 31.49 -23.16 -1.30
CA GLN A 573 30.06 -23.39 -1.16
C GLN A 573 29.33 -23.02 -2.46
N PRO A 574 29.23 -23.96 -3.41
CA PRO A 574 28.49 -23.73 -4.65
C PRO A 574 26.98 -23.72 -4.39
N ILE A 575 26.38 -22.55 -4.47
CA ILE A 575 24.94 -22.36 -4.30
C ILE A 575 24.21 -22.65 -5.62
N LYS A 576 23.14 -23.44 -5.57
CA LYS A 576 22.29 -23.81 -6.71
C LYS A 576 20.84 -23.35 -6.48
N GLY A 577 20.06 -23.40 -7.53
CA GLY A 577 18.63 -23.14 -7.44
C GLY A 577 18.27 -21.66 -7.51
N ALA A 578 17.30 -21.21 -6.73
CA ALA A 578 16.72 -19.88 -6.82
C ALA A 578 16.66 -19.19 -5.44
N LYS A 579 17.35 -18.04 -5.28
CA LYS A 579 17.22 -17.12 -4.15
C LYS A 579 16.38 -15.94 -4.61
N PHE A 580 15.12 -15.91 -4.22
CA PHE A 580 14.27 -14.73 -4.46
C PHE A 580 14.80 -13.55 -3.66
N ALA A 581 14.63 -12.34 -4.21
CA ALA A 581 14.93 -11.11 -3.50
C ALA A 581 14.01 -10.97 -2.27
N TRP A 582 14.53 -10.44 -1.18
CA TRP A 582 13.72 -10.12 -0.01
C TRP A 582 12.63 -9.14 -0.42
N GLU A 583 13.01 -7.97 -0.87
CA GLU A 583 12.09 -7.05 -1.53
C GLU A 583 12.28 -7.11 -3.04
N SER A 584 11.20 -7.18 -3.79
CA SER A 584 11.22 -7.28 -5.25
C SER A 584 10.24 -6.31 -5.91
N ALA A 585 10.57 -5.92 -7.14
CA ALA A 585 9.73 -5.07 -7.98
C ALA A 585 9.63 -5.66 -9.39
N LEU A 586 9.99 -4.88 -10.42
CA LEU A 586 9.77 -5.24 -11.83
C LEU A 586 10.65 -6.39 -12.32
N THR A 587 11.93 -6.39 -11.95
CA THR A 587 12.95 -7.29 -12.52
C THR A 587 13.32 -8.47 -11.62
N GLY A 588 12.95 -8.44 -10.34
CA GLY A 588 13.30 -9.47 -9.35
C GLY A 588 14.72 -9.36 -8.80
N LYS A 589 15.40 -8.25 -9.07
CA LYS A 589 16.64 -7.89 -8.35
C LYS A 589 16.29 -7.59 -6.89
N GLU A 590 17.29 -7.72 -6.02
CA GLU A 590 17.18 -7.25 -4.64
C GLU A 590 17.03 -5.73 -4.62
N THR A 591 15.97 -5.24 -4.00
CA THR A 591 15.68 -3.81 -3.85
C THR A 591 15.73 -3.37 -2.38
N ALA A 592 15.76 -4.32 -1.45
CA ALA A 592 15.96 -4.00 -0.05
C ALA A 592 17.38 -3.49 0.20
N PRO A 593 17.55 -2.48 1.08
CA PRO A 593 18.88 -2.08 1.54
C PRO A 593 19.48 -3.15 2.45
N ASP A 594 20.80 -3.10 2.66
CA ASP A 594 21.44 -3.87 3.72
C ASP A 594 20.98 -3.32 5.10
N PRO A 595 20.73 -4.21 6.08
CA PRO A 595 21.08 -5.63 6.12
C PRO A 595 19.98 -6.58 5.58
N TRP A 596 18.76 -6.12 5.34
CA TRP A 596 17.61 -6.97 5.01
C TRP A 596 17.84 -7.78 3.73
N GLY A 597 18.23 -7.16 2.63
CA GLY A 597 18.48 -7.85 1.35
C GLY A 597 19.56 -8.93 1.43
N THR A 598 20.48 -8.80 2.37
CA THR A 598 21.58 -9.75 2.59
C THR A 598 21.16 -10.93 3.46
N TYR A 599 20.49 -10.69 4.59
CA TYR A 599 20.30 -11.70 5.64
C TYR A 599 18.87 -12.26 5.70
N GLU A 600 17.87 -11.55 5.19
CA GLU A 600 16.48 -12.01 5.23
C GLU A 600 16.15 -12.91 4.04
N VAL A 601 16.37 -14.20 4.22
CA VAL A 601 16.28 -15.20 3.14
C VAL A 601 15.05 -16.10 3.24
N HIS A 602 14.29 -15.98 4.32
CA HIS A 602 13.12 -16.85 4.56
C HIS A 602 12.00 -16.65 3.53
N ILE A 603 11.98 -15.52 2.78
CA ILE A 603 11.07 -15.26 1.66
C ILE A 603 10.96 -16.47 0.69
N ASN A 604 12.05 -17.22 0.52
CA ASN A 604 12.02 -18.42 -0.31
C ASN A 604 11.03 -19.46 0.21
N SER A 605 10.96 -19.63 1.52
CA SER A 605 10.04 -20.57 2.17
C SER A 605 8.60 -20.08 2.09
N ASP A 606 8.37 -18.78 2.28
CA ASP A 606 7.04 -18.16 2.17
C ASP A 606 6.46 -18.37 0.77
N ILE A 607 7.28 -18.16 -0.26
CA ILE A 607 6.91 -18.41 -1.66
C ILE A 607 6.61 -19.90 -1.89
N ALA A 608 7.44 -20.82 -1.39
CA ALA A 608 7.21 -22.24 -1.57
C ALA A 608 5.90 -22.70 -0.93
N LEU A 609 5.58 -22.19 0.26
CA LEU A 609 4.33 -22.45 0.96
C LEU A 609 3.12 -21.94 0.15
N ALA A 610 3.18 -20.69 -0.35
CA ALA A 610 2.10 -20.10 -1.15
C ALA A 610 1.83 -20.91 -2.44
N GLN A 611 2.89 -21.34 -3.16
CA GLN A 611 2.76 -22.20 -4.34
C GLN A 611 2.09 -23.52 -3.97
N TRP A 612 2.47 -24.13 -2.85
CA TRP A 612 1.91 -25.39 -2.39
C TRP A 612 0.45 -25.28 -1.95
N GLN A 613 0.11 -24.27 -1.16
CA GLN A 613 -1.26 -24.01 -0.71
C GLN A 613 -2.22 -23.79 -1.90
N TYR A 614 -1.79 -23.11 -2.97
CA TYR A 614 -2.61 -23.01 -4.17
C TYR A 614 -2.86 -24.36 -4.82
N TYR A 615 -1.86 -25.24 -4.87
CA TYR A 615 -2.07 -26.58 -5.38
C TYR A 615 -3.07 -27.36 -4.52
N GLU A 616 -2.96 -27.29 -3.19
CA GLU A 616 -3.91 -27.96 -2.29
C GLU A 616 -5.33 -27.41 -2.47
N ALA A 617 -5.47 -26.09 -2.58
CA ALA A 617 -6.77 -25.44 -2.79
C ALA A 617 -7.37 -25.69 -4.17
N SER A 618 -6.56 -25.75 -5.23
CA SER A 618 -7.03 -25.88 -6.61
C SER A 618 -7.11 -27.34 -7.10
N GLY A 619 -6.26 -28.24 -6.59
CA GLY A 619 -6.08 -29.60 -7.08
C GLY A 619 -5.53 -29.69 -8.50
N ASN A 620 -4.99 -28.58 -9.06
CA ASN A 620 -4.58 -28.47 -10.44
C ASN A 620 -3.17 -29.06 -10.66
N LYS A 621 -3.10 -30.34 -11.00
CA LYS A 621 -1.82 -31.03 -11.26
C LYS A 621 -1.05 -30.47 -12.46
N ALA A 622 -1.74 -29.96 -13.48
CA ALA A 622 -1.08 -29.34 -14.62
C ALA A 622 -0.39 -28.04 -14.21
N TRP A 623 -1.08 -27.21 -13.44
CA TRP A 623 -0.49 -25.98 -12.88
C TRP A 623 0.70 -26.32 -11.94
N LEU A 624 0.57 -27.35 -11.08
CA LEU A 624 1.67 -27.80 -10.23
C LEU A 624 2.89 -28.17 -11.07
N ARG A 625 2.72 -28.98 -12.13
CA ARG A 625 3.81 -29.43 -12.99
C ARG A 625 4.46 -28.29 -13.80
N ASP A 626 3.63 -27.43 -14.41
CA ASP A 626 4.09 -26.49 -15.44
C ASP A 626 4.46 -25.12 -14.86
N LYS A 627 3.92 -24.76 -13.69
CA LYS A 627 4.06 -23.45 -13.07
C LYS A 627 4.77 -23.49 -11.72
N ALA A 628 4.28 -24.26 -10.75
CA ALA A 628 4.84 -24.28 -9.41
C ALA A 628 6.13 -25.12 -9.31
N TRP A 629 6.20 -26.25 -10.02
CA TRP A 629 7.34 -27.16 -9.91
C TRP A 629 8.71 -26.49 -10.17
N PRO A 630 8.91 -25.68 -11.22
CA PRO A 630 10.17 -24.97 -11.41
C PRO A 630 10.57 -24.10 -10.23
N VAL A 631 9.61 -23.37 -9.64
CA VAL A 631 9.84 -22.53 -8.46
C VAL A 631 10.19 -23.39 -7.24
N LEU A 632 9.37 -24.39 -6.93
CA LEU A 632 9.58 -25.29 -5.79
C LEU A 632 10.93 -26.04 -5.86
N LYS A 633 11.29 -26.51 -7.06
CA LYS A 633 12.59 -27.13 -7.30
C LYS A 633 13.74 -26.14 -7.08
N GLY A 634 13.65 -24.93 -7.65
CA GLY A 634 14.65 -23.90 -7.49
C GLY A 634 14.90 -23.53 -6.03
N ILE A 635 13.81 -23.34 -5.26
CA ILE A 635 13.90 -23.07 -3.82
C ILE A 635 14.49 -24.25 -3.04
N ALA A 636 14.11 -25.49 -3.37
CA ALA A 636 14.66 -26.66 -2.70
C ALA A 636 16.17 -26.86 -2.99
N ASP A 637 16.60 -26.64 -4.23
CA ASP A 637 18.01 -26.66 -4.58
C ASP A 637 18.82 -25.57 -3.83
N TYR A 638 18.20 -24.38 -3.66
CA TYR A 638 18.81 -23.30 -2.87
C TYR A 638 19.00 -23.73 -1.41
N TRP A 639 17.94 -24.16 -0.73
CA TRP A 639 18.05 -24.57 0.67
C TRP A 639 19.01 -25.76 0.88
N ALA A 640 18.99 -26.74 -0.03
CA ALA A 640 19.88 -27.89 0.06
C ALA A 640 21.37 -27.55 -0.11
N THR A 641 21.70 -26.43 -0.77
CA THR A 641 23.08 -25.97 -0.97
C THR A 641 23.46 -24.81 -0.04
N ARG A 642 22.48 -24.10 0.52
CA ARG A 642 22.70 -23.01 1.49
C ARG A 642 23.00 -23.54 2.89
N ALA A 643 22.36 -24.65 3.26
CA ALA A 643 22.60 -25.30 4.53
C ALA A 643 24.00 -25.97 4.54
N VAL A 644 24.72 -25.81 5.64
CA VAL A 644 26.08 -26.35 5.82
C VAL A 644 26.06 -27.52 6.81
N PRO A 645 26.85 -28.58 6.57
CA PRO A 645 27.00 -29.67 7.54
C PRO A 645 27.59 -29.17 8.85
N ASN A 646 27.09 -29.64 9.98
CA ASN A 646 27.59 -29.35 11.32
C ASN A 646 28.27 -30.56 11.99
N ASP A 647 28.97 -30.33 13.11
CA ASP A 647 29.72 -31.33 13.84
C ASP A 647 28.83 -32.41 14.47
N SER A 648 27.53 -32.16 14.64
CA SER A 648 26.57 -33.14 15.15
C SER A 648 26.03 -34.10 14.09
N GLY A 649 26.45 -33.92 12.80
CA GLY A 649 25.97 -34.69 11.66
C GLY A 649 24.66 -34.19 11.07
N GLY A 650 24.17 -33.06 11.52
CA GLY A 650 23.04 -32.32 10.98
C GLY A 650 23.45 -31.20 10.03
N TYR A 651 22.60 -30.19 9.92
CA TYR A 651 22.79 -29.02 9.06
C TYR A 651 22.41 -27.72 9.79
N ASP A 652 23.21 -26.69 9.56
CA ASP A 652 22.99 -25.33 10.04
C ASP A 652 22.68 -24.39 8.87
N ILE A 653 21.91 -23.33 9.13
CA ILE A 653 21.76 -22.16 8.27
C ILE A 653 22.27 -20.95 9.07
N ASN A 654 23.45 -20.45 8.70
CA ASN A 654 24.15 -19.40 9.42
C ASN A 654 23.99 -18.06 8.71
N ASP A 655 24.33 -16.96 9.42
CA ASP A 655 24.32 -15.62 8.87
C ASP A 655 22.97 -15.27 8.23
N VAL A 656 21.91 -15.27 9.01
CA VAL A 656 20.55 -14.92 8.57
C VAL A 656 19.91 -13.88 9.48
N MET A 657 18.80 -13.32 9.02
CA MET A 657 17.81 -12.59 9.78
C MET A 657 16.51 -13.38 9.70
N GLY A 658 15.89 -13.67 10.83
CA GLY A 658 14.55 -14.25 10.89
C GLY A 658 13.47 -13.21 10.64
N PRO A 659 12.18 -13.56 10.81
CA PRO A 659 11.10 -12.57 10.86
C PRO A 659 11.30 -11.48 11.90
N ASP A 660 12.03 -11.76 12.99
CA ASP A 660 12.55 -10.74 13.90
C ASP A 660 13.72 -9.98 13.28
N GLU A 661 13.49 -8.78 12.82
CA GLU A 661 14.48 -7.93 12.21
C GLU A 661 15.39 -7.18 13.22
N TYR A 662 15.22 -7.41 14.53
CA TYR A 662 16.06 -6.77 15.55
C TYR A 662 17.40 -7.47 15.72
N HIS A 663 17.47 -8.77 15.38
CA HIS A 663 18.66 -9.60 15.59
C HIS A 663 19.21 -10.16 14.29
N TYR A 664 20.38 -9.66 13.89
CA TYR A 664 21.13 -10.11 12.71
C TYR A 664 22.63 -9.76 12.80
N PRO A 665 23.56 -10.49 12.13
CA PRO A 665 23.29 -11.83 11.64
C PRO A 665 23.17 -12.81 12.82
N VAL A 666 22.32 -13.82 12.66
CA VAL A 666 22.15 -14.92 13.62
C VAL A 666 22.33 -16.27 12.93
N ASP A 667 22.71 -17.26 13.71
CA ASP A 667 22.82 -18.64 13.24
C ASP A 667 21.57 -19.43 13.67
N ASN A 668 21.07 -20.26 12.76
CA ASN A 668 19.98 -21.18 13.04
C ASN A 668 18.70 -20.48 13.56
N SER A 669 18.27 -19.35 12.92
CA SER A 669 16.91 -18.85 13.18
C SER A 669 15.94 -20.02 13.03
N VAL A 670 15.22 -20.32 14.11
CA VAL A 670 14.34 -21.49 14.16
C VAL A 670 13.23 -21.42 13.13
N THR A 671 12.71 -20.22 12.86
CA THR A 671 11.67 -19.99 11.86
C THR A 671 12.21 -20.12 10.44
N THR A 672 13.42 -19.60 10.16
CA THR A 672 14.08 -19.81 8.87
C THR A 672 14.36 -21.28 8.62
N ASN A 673 14.87 -22.02 9.62
CA ASN A 673 15.12 -23.46 9.53
C ASN A 673 13.83 -24.27 9.32
N ALA A 674 12.75 -23.95 10.02
CA ALA A 674 11.44 -24.57 9.86
C ALA A 674 10.86 -24.35 8.46
N GLY A 675 10.94 -23.14 7.96
CA GLY A 675 10.51 -22.79 6.59
C GLY A 675 11.34 -23.53 5.52
N ALA A 676 12.65 -23.59 5.68
CA ALA A 676 13.55 -24.34 4.78
C ALA A 676 13.20 -25.83 4.79
N GLN A 677 13.01 -26.42 5.98
CA GLN A 677 12.59 -27.83 6.14
C GLN A 677 11.24 -28.10 5.45
N ALA A 678 10.26 -27.22 5.65
CA ALA A 678 8.95 -27.32 5.02
C ALA A 678 9.06 -27.23 3.49
N SER A 679 9.85 -26.28 2.96
CA SER A 679 10.08 -26.09 1.52
C SER A 679 10.66 -27.33 0.86
N LEU A 680 11.68 -27.94 1.48
CA LEU A 680 12.30 -29.17 1.00
C LEU A 680 11.30 -30.33 0.99
N ARG A 681 10.50 -30.50 2.04
CA ARG A 681 9.45 -31.53 2.11
C ARG A 681 8.33 -31.31 1.10
N ILE A 682 7.93 -30.03 0.87
CA ILE A 682 6.97 -29.66 -0.18
C ILE A 682 7.51 -30.06 -1.55
N ALA A 683 8.78 -29.74 -1.86
CA ALA A 683 9.38 -30.07 -3.14
C ALA A 683 9.48 -31.58 -3.37
N ILE A 684 9.80 -32.38 -2.34
CA ILE A 684 9.82 -33.84 -2.40
C ILE A 684 8.42 -34.37 -2.74
N ARG A 685 7.37 -33.89 -2.06
CA ARG A 685 5.98 -34.28 -2.33
C ARG A 685 5.54 -33.87 -3.73
N ALA A 686 5.88 -32.66 -4.14
CA ALA A 686 5.56 -32.13 -5.47
C ALA A 686 6.24 -32.97 -6.57
N ALA A 687 7.53 -33.35 -6.40
CA ALA A 687 8.25 -34.21 -7.33
C ALA A 687 7.48 -35.51 -7.60
N GLY A 688 7.07 -36.21 -6.55
CA GLY A 688 6.29 -37.45 -6.66
C GLY A 688 4.95 -37.26 -7.43
N LEU A 689 4.25 -36.15 -7.17
CA LEU A 689 2.96 -35.82 -7.80
C LEU A 689 3.08 -35.50 -9.29
N VAL A 690 4.21 -34.92 -9.71
CA VAL A 690 4.47 -34.55 -11.12
C VAL A 690 5.34 -35.57 -11.86
N GLY A 691 5.60 -36.74 -11.26
CA GLY A 691 6.37 -37.83 -11.87
C GLY A 691 7.86 -37.51 -12.05
N ARG A 692 8.45 -36.74 -11.12
CA ARG A 692 9.88 -36.42 -11.07
C ARG A 692 10.54 -37.10 -9.88
N THR A 693 11.84 -37.30 -9.97
CA THR A 693 12.66 -37.81 -8.86
C THR A 693 13.15 -36.64 -8.04
N ALA A 694 12.92 -36.64 -6.73
CA ALA A 694 13.48 -35.68 -5.80
C ALA A 694 14.99 -35.91 -5.62
N ASP A 695 15.77 -34.83 -5.47
CA ASP A 695 17.16 -34.95 -5.09
C ASP A 695 17.27 -35.53 -3.66
N PRO A 696 18.06 -36.61 -3.44
CA PRO A 696 18.26 -37.17 -2.10
C PRO A 696 18.77 -36.18 -1.06
N MET A 697 19.52 -35.17 -1.48
CA MET A 697 20.00 -34.11 -0.59
C MET A 697 18.86 -33.32 0.05
N TRP A 698 17.74 -33.11 -0.65
CA TRP A 698 16.59 -32.40 -0.09
C TRP A 698 16.06 -33.08 1.18
N LYS A 699 15.94 -34.42 1.13
CA LYS A 699 15.51 -35.17 2.32
C LYS A 699 16.57 -35.13 3.41
N LYS A 700 17.85 -35.32 3.05
CA LYS A 700 18.97 -35.34 4.00
C LYS A 700 19.07 -34.01 4.75
N VAL A 701 18.98 -32.88 4.06
CA VAL A 701 19.00 -31.54 4.69
C VAL A 701 17.73 -31.31 5.50
N ALA A 702 16.54 -31.61 4.95
CA ALA A 702 15.29 -31.43 5.68
C ALA A 702 15.22 -32.18 7.00
N ASP A 703 15.77 -33.39 7.05
CA ASP A 703 15.80 -34.22 8.27
C ASP A 703 16.91 -33.78 9.25
N GLY A 704 17.95 -33.09 8.77
CA GLY A 704 19.11 -32.69 9.56
C GLY A 704 19.10 -31.23 10.03
N LEU A 705 18.19 -30.39 9.54
CA LEU A 705 18.09 -28.99 9.98
C LEU A 705 17.70 -28.89 11.46
N LYS A 706 18.36 -28.01 12.17
CA LYS A 706 18.21 -27.82 13.61
C LYS A 706 16.91 -27.08 13.95
N ILE A 707 16.06 -27.72 14.76
CA ILE A 707 14.88 -27.09 15.38
C ILE A 707 15.03 -27.31 16.90
N PRO A 708 15.76 -26.41 17.59
CA PRO A 708 16.13 -26.63 18.99
C PRO A 708 14.94 -26.39 19.93
N VAL A 709 14.97 -27.07 21.10
CA VAL A 709 14.08 -26.82 22.21
C VAL A 709 14.90 -26.59 23.47
N ASP A 710 14.67 -25.46 24.15
CA ASP A 710 15.19 -25.25 25.50
C ASP A 710 14.34 -26.08 26.47
N THR A 711 14.92 -27.16 26.99
CA THR A 711 14.22 -28.10 27.88
C THR A 711 13.95 -27.55 29.27
N LYS A 712 14.60 -26.45 29.67
CA LYS A 712 14.39 -25.81 30.98
C LYS A 712 13.18 -24.87 30.96
N LEU A 713 13.13 -24.05 29.89
CA LEU A 713 12.02 -23.13 29.67
C LEU A 713 10.86 -23.82 28.96
N ASN A 714 11.13 -24.96 28.32
CA ASN A 714 10.21 -25.71 27.45
C ASN A 714 9.65 -24.80 26.36
N ILE A 715 10.56 -24.13 25.63
CA ILE A 715 10.26 -23.26 24.48
C ILE A 715 11.23 -23.57 23.32
N HIS A 716 10.91 -23.13 22.13
CA HIS A 716 11.90 -23.01 21.06
C HIS A 716 12.68 -21.69 21.23
N PRO A 717 14.01 -21.70 21.38
CA PRO A 717 14.81 -20.48 21.28
C PRO A 717 14.77 -19.99 19.83
N GLU A 718 14.71 -18.67 19.65
CA GLU A 718 14.55 -18.06 18.33
C GLU A 718 15.73 -18.33 17.40
N PHE A 719 16.97 -18.29 17.93
CA PHE A 719 18.22 -18.56 17.25
C PHE A 719 19.27 -19.12 18.21
N ASP A 720 20.42 -19.51 17.69
CA ASP A 720 21.53 -19.99 18.52
C ASP A 720 22.05 -18.87 19.43
N GLY A 721 21.96 -19.08 20.74
CA GLY A 721 22.38 -18.11 21.74
C GLY A 721 21.27 -17.13 22.19
N TYR A 722 20.04 -17.32 21.75
CA TYR A 722 18.89 -16.56 22.27
C TYR A 722 18.75 -16.74 23.78
N ASN A 723 18.57 -15.64 24.49
CA ASN A 723 18.48 -15.63 25.97
C ASN A 723 17.45 -14.63 26.50
N GLY A 724 16.36 -14.40 25.79
CA GLY A 724 15.25 -13.55 26.21
C GLY A 724 15.29 -12.13 25.68
N GLN A 725 15.93 -11.91 24.54
CA GLN A 725 15.85 -10.62 23.84
C GLN A 725 14.43 -10.34 23.39
N ILE A 726 14.09 -9.06 23.26
CA ILE A 726 12.81 -8.61 22.70
C ILE A 726 12.83 -8.76 21.18
N VAL A 727 11.85 -9.42 20.63
CA VAL A 727 11.67 -9.61 19.20
C VAL A 727 10.73 -8.54 18.62
N LYS A 728 10.90 -8.20 17.34
CA LYS A 728 10.12 -7.15 16.69
C LYS A 728 8.65 -7.54 16.50
N GLN A 729 8.38 -8.77 16.12
CA GLN A 729 7.07 -9.27 15.66
C GLN A 729 6.99 -10.80 15.78
N ALA A 730 5.90 -11.40 15.27
CA ALA A 730 5.77 -12.85 15.23
C ALA A 730 6.97 -13.50 14.54
N ASP A 731 7.65 -14.39 15.23
CA ASP A 731 8.74 -15.25 14.74
C ASP A 731 8.49 -16.70 15.16
N VAL A 732 8.92 -17.10 16.36
CA VAL A 732 8.78 -18.48 16.86
C VAL A 732 7.33 -18.97 16.85
N THR A 733 6.36 -18.09 17.04
CA THR A 733 4.94 -18.43 16.96
C THR A 733 4.50 -18.89 15.58
N LEU A 734 5.27 -18.56 14.51
CA LEU A 734 5.05 -19.05 13.15
C LEU A 734 5.34 -20.55 12.99
N LEU A 735 6.07 -21.17 13.90
CA LEU A 735 6.33 -22.62 13.88
C LEU A 735 5.04 -23.43 13.92
N GLN A 736 4.04 -22.99 14.69
CA GLN A 736 2.74 -23.65 14.78
C GLN A 736 1.88 -23.32 13.56
N TYR A 737 1.75 -22.06 13.20
CA TYR A 737 1.06 -21.59 12.02
C TYR A 737 1.86 -20.45 11.39
N PRO A 738 2.21 -20.51 10.07
CA PRO A 738 1.73 -21.50 9.09
C PRO A 738 2.62 -22.75 8.91
N TRP A 739 3.82 -22.84 9.56
CA TRP A 739 4.79 -23.92 9.26
C TRP A 739 4.36 -25.31 9.71
N ALA A 740 3.44 -25.41 10.65
CA ALA A 740 2.91 -26.67 11.19
C ALA A 740 4.02 -27.62 11.65
N VAL A 741 5.02 -27.11 12.35
CA VAL A 741 6.10 -27.91 12.95
C VAL A 741 5.49 -28.85 13.99
N PRO A 742 5.77 -30.16 13.95
CA PRO A 742 5.27 -31.08 14.96
C PRO A 742 5.84 -30.76 16.34
N MET A 743 4.97 -30.44 17.29
CA MET A 743 5.33 -30.16 18.68
C MET A 743 4.21 -30.56 19.63
N SER A 744 4.52 -30.71 20.92
CA SER A 744 3.48 -30.97 21.92
C SER A 744 2.62 -29.74 22.15
N PRO A 745 1.34 -29.88 22.51
CA PRO A 745 0.49 -28.75 22.87
C PRO A 745 1.05 -27.87 23.98
N SER A 746 1.74 -28.45 24.95
CA SER A 746 2.37 -27.69 26.05
C SER A 746 3.55 -26.86 25.57
N LEU A 747 4.38 -27.38 24.65
CA LEU A 747 5.48 -26.63 24.04
C LEU A 747 4.93 -25.46 23.22
N ALA A 748 3.93 -25.72 22.38
CA ALA A 748 3.29 -24.68 21.58
C ALA A 748 2.63 -23.56 22.42
N GLN A 749 1.98 -23.93 23.56
CA GLN A 749 1.41 -22.94 24.47
C GLN A 749 2.50 -22.14 25.18
N ASN A 750 3.60 -22.78 25.58
CA ASN A 750 4.72 -22.09 26.20
C ASN A 750 5.41 -21.12 25.23
N ASP A 751 5.59 -21.50 23.95
CA ASP A 751 6.09 -20.59 22.93
C ASP A 751 5.17 -19.37 22.80
N LEU A 752 3.86 -19.59 22.72
CA LEU A 752 2.87 -18.52 22.60
C LEU A 752 2.91 -17.55 23.79
N ASP A 753 2.94 -18.09 25.01
CA ASP A 753 2.93 -17.30 26.25
C ASP A 753 4.26 -16.55 26.44
N TYR A 754 5.39 -17.23 26.19
CA TYR A 754 6.73 -16.66 26.35
C TYR A 754 6.96 -15.50 25.36
N TYR A 755 6.70 -15.73 24.07
CA TYR A 755 6.93 -14.71 23.06
C TYR A 755 5.89 -13.59 23.08
N LYS A 756 4.74 -13.77 23.71
CA LYS A 756 3.81 -12.67 24.02
C LYS A 756 4.48 -11.59 24.87
N GLU A 757 5.26 -12.01 25.89
CA GLU A 757 5.93 -11.10 26.81
C GLU A 757 7.26 -10.55 26.25
N HIS A 758 7.82 -11.25 25.25
CA HIS A 758 9.11 -10.90 24.64
C HIS A 758 8.98 -10.26 23.24
N THR A 759 7.78 -9.86 22.82
CA THR A 759 7.58 -9.12 21.57
C THR A 759 7.35 -7.63 21.84
N ASP A 760 7.97 -6.77 21.02
CA ASP A 760 7.81 -5.31 21.12
C ASP A 760 6.33 -4.93 20.97
N PRO A 761 5.69 -4.32 21.97
CA PRO A 761 4.30 -3.89 21.89
C PRO A 761 4.07 -2.77 20.86
N ASN A 762 5.13 -2.11 20.39
CA ASN A 762 5.09 -1.08 19.36
C ASN A 762 5.47 -1.61 17.98
N GLY A 763 5.68 -2.91 17.84
CA GLY A 763 5.91 -3.57 16.58
C GLY A 763 4.72 -3.46 15.60
N PRO A 764 4.90 -3.96 14.37
CA PRO A 764 3.85 -3.91 13.35
C PRO A 764 2.66 -4.80 13.70
N SER A 765 1.50 -4.53 13.08
CA SER A 765 0.25 -5.29 13.26
C SER A 765 0.32 -6.68 12.60
N MET A 766 1.37 -7.43 12.92
CA MET A 766 1.71 -8.74 12.35
C MET A 766 1.84 -9.83 13.42
N THR A 767 1.67 -9.53 14.69
CA THR A 767 1.91 -10.47 15.79
C THR A 767 0.64 -11.11 16.31
N ASP A 768 -0.31 -10.29 16.78
CA ASP A 768 -1.48 -10.78 17.52
C ASP A 768 -2.43 -11.63 16.65
N ALA A 769 -2.46 -11.42 15.34
CA ALA A 769 -3.26 -12.26 14.43
C ALA A 769 -2.77 -13.73 14.41
N ILE A 770 -1.46 -13.94 14.36
CA ILE A 770 -0.86 -15.29 14.44
C ILE A 770 -1.12 -15.88 15.82
N ALA A 771 -0.99 -15.08 16.87
CA ALA A 771 -1.25 -15.51 18.24
C ALA A 771 -2.72 -15.95 18.43
N ALA A 772 -3.69 -15.24 17.85
CA ALA A 772 -5.10 -15.61 17.86
C ALA A 772 -5.35 -16.95 17.16
N ILE A 773 -4.72 -17.19 16.00
CA ILE A 773 -4.85 -18.43 15.24
C ILE A 773 -4.26 -19.62 16.04
N ASN A 774 -3.10 -19.43 16.64
CA ASN A 774 -2.42 -20.43 17.44
C ASN A 774 -3.19 -20.75 18.72
N GLY A 775 -3.62 -19.72 19.45
CA GLY A 775 -4.44 -19.86 20.64
C GLY A 775 -5.76 -20.58 20.39
N ALA A 776 -6.43 -20.26 19.27
CA ALA A 776 -7.64 -20.97 18.85
C ALA A 776 -7.37 -22.47 18.58
N ALA A 777 -6.25 -22.79 17.91
CA ALA A 777 -5.87 -24.19 17.64
C ALA A 777 -5.54 -24.94 18.95
N LEU A 778 -4.88 -24.30 19.91
CA LEU A 778 -4.54 -24.86 21.21
C LEU A 778 -5.73 -24.95 22.16
N GLY A 779 -6.76 -24.12 21.99
CA GLY A 779 -7.82 -23.92 22.95
C GLY A 779 -7.33 -23.15 24.18
N SER A 780 -6.48 -22.15 23.96
CA SER A 780 -5.84 -21.34 25.01
C SER A 780 -6.85 -20.82 26.03
N PRO A 781 -6.47 -20.77 27.33
CA PRO A 781 -7.42 -20.54 28.41
C PRO A 781 -7.90 -19.08 28.51
N GLY A 782 -9.05 -18.91 29.18
CA GLY A 782 -9.58 -17.60 29.54
C GLY A 782 -9.89 -16.72 28.36
N CYS A 783 -9.46 -15.46 28.43
CA CYS A 783 -9.72 -14.41 27.44
C CYS A 783 -8.65 -14.31 26.35
N GLN A 784 -7.57 -15.05 26.48
CA GLN A 784 -6.33 -14.87 25.69
C GLN A 784 -6.58 -14.75 24.19
N VAL A 785 -7.39 -15.61 23.60
CA VAL A 785 -7.67 -15.57 22.14
C VAL A 785 -8.49 -14.34 21.75
N TYR A 786 -9.42 -13.92 22.60
CA TYR A 786 -10.21 -12.71 22.33
C TYR A 786 -9.37 -11.43 22.47
N ASP A 787 -8.45 -11.41 23.44
CA ASP A 787 -7.51 -10.31 23.61
C ASP A 787 -6.56 -10.18 22.43
N TYR A 788 -6.07 -11.29 21.88
CA TYR A 788 -5.28 -11.29 20.65
C TYR A 788 -6.08 -10.74 19.47
N LEU A 789 -7.34 -11.16 19.29
CA LEU A 789 -8.22 -10.63 18.24
C LEU A 789 -8.39 -9.10 18.35
N ARG A 790 -8.62 -8.58 19.56
CA ARG A 790 -8.75 -7.14 19.77
C ARG A 790 -7.42 -6.40 19.50
N ASN A 791 -6.33 -6.93 20.06
CA ASN A 791 -5.00 -6.33 19.90
C ASN A 791 -4.50 -6.34 18.46
N SER A 792 -4.94 -7.30 17.64
CA SER A 792 -4.57 -7.35 16.22
C SER A 792 -5.14 -6.19 15.43
N VAL A 793 -6.22 -5.53 15.87
CA VAL A 793 -6.94 -4.52 15.09
C VAL A 793 -7.06 -3.16 15.77
N GLU A 794 -7.47 -3.10 17.04
CA GLU A 794 -7.89 -1.85 17.68
C GLU A 794 -6.79 -0.78 17.74
N PRO A 795 -5.52 -1.11 18.04
CA PRO A 795 -4.46 -0.12 18.12
C PRO A 795 -4.02 0.48 16.78
N TYR A 796 -4.37 -0.18 15.68
CA TYR A 796 -3.85 0.15 14.33
C TYR A 796 -4.90 0.78 13.43
N GLN A 797 -6.17 0.75 13.82
CA GLN A 797 -7.25 1.18 12.96
C GLN A 797 -7.39 2.69 12.86
N ALA A 798 -7.53 3.21 11.64
CA ALA A 798 -7.80 4.61 11.33
C ALA A 798 -9.26 4.81 10.89
N ALA A 799 -9.98 5.61 11.69
CA ALA A 799 -11.31 6.08 11.31
C ALA A 799 -11.23 7.15 10.20
N PRO A 800 -12.32 7.39 9.44
CA PRO A 800 -13.61 6.74 9.46
C PRO A 800 -13.74 5.53 8.54
N PHE A 801 -12.71 5.21 7.74
CA PHE A 801 -12.80 4.24 6.64
C PHE A 801 -12.18 2.88 6.97
N ASN A 802 -11.92 2.59 8.26
CA ASN A 802 -11.34 1.32 8.71
C ASN A 802 -10.05 0.94 7.96
N GLN A 803 -9.22 1.94 7.67
CA GLN A 803 -7.85 1.74 7.17
C GLN A 803 -6.91 1.47 8.35
N TRP A 804 -5.71 0.97 8.11
CA TRP A 804 -4.79 0.60 9.17
C TRP A 804 -3.45 1.31 9.05
N TYR A 805 -2.90 1.68 10.20
CA TYR A 805 -1.48 1.96 10.33
C TYR A 805 -0.70 0.66 10.54
N GLU A 806 0.56 0.66 10.17
CA GLU A 806 1.46 -0.46 10.40
C GLU A 806 1.72 -0.69 11.88
N THR A 807 2.02 0.38 12.62
CA THR A 807 2.29 0.37 14.05
C THR A 807 1.30 1.25 14.80
N ARG A 808 1.26 1.11 16.13
CA ARG A 808 0.43 1.98 17.01
C ARG A 808 0.75 3.46 16.87
N ASN A 809 1.97 3.81 16.43
CA ASN A 809 2.49 5.17 16.32
C ASN A 809 2.54 5.68 14.88
N GLY A 810 2.03 4.93 13.90
CA GLY A 810 2.07 5.27 12.48
C GLY A 810 2.68 4.18 11.61
N GLY A 811 3.68 4.51 10.81
CA GLY A 811 4.28 3.59 9.82
C GLY A 811 3.54 3.60 8.48
N ALA A 812 3.69 2.53 7.69
CA ALA A 812 3.03 2.42 6.39
C ALA A 812 1.51 2.47 6.50
N PHE A 813 0.87 3.11 5.54
CA PHE A 813 -0.58 3.31 5.49
C PHE A 813 -1.09 3.22 4.03
N ASN A 814 -2.15 2.55 3.73
CA ASN A 814 -3.01 1.65 4.52
C ASN A 814 -2.33 0.27 4.62
N PHE A 815 -2.03 -0.24 5.82
CA PHE A 815 -1.24 -1.46 6.00
C PHE A 815 -2.08 -2.72 5.76
N THR A 816 -2.10 -3.16 4.49
CA THR A 816 -2.92 -4.32 4.05
C THR A 816 -2.38 -5.66 4.56
N THR A 817 -1.12 -5.71 4.98
CA THR A 817 -0.49 -6.86 5.64
C THR A 817 -1.23 -7.25 6.92
N GLY A 818 -1.39 -6.30 7.85
CA GLY A 818 -2.14 -6.52 9.09
C GLY A 818 -3.60 -6.87 8.83
N GLN A 819 -4.22 -6.25 7.81
CA GLN A 819 -5.58 -6.59 7.38
C GLN A 819 -5.69 -8.04 6.89
N GLY A 820 -4.67 -8.53 6.17
CA GLY A 820 -4.58 -9.92 5.75
C GLY A 820 -4.47 -10.88 6.94
N GLY A 821 -3.62 -10.57 7.92
CA GLY A 821 -3.49 -11.31 9.17
C GLY A 821 -4.82 -11.40 9.94
N TYR A 822 -5.48 -10.25 10.12
CA TYR A 822 -6.79 -10.19 10.78
C TYR A 822 -7.87 -11.05 10.10
N LEU A 823 -7.92 -11.07 8.77
CA LEU A 823 -8.84 -11.93 8.02
C LEU A 823 -8.54 -13.42 8.23
N GLN A 824 -7.27 -13.79 8.41
CA GLN A 824 -6.86 -15.17 8.68
C GLN A 824 -7.36 -15.69 10.03
N GLU A 825 -7.53 -14.84 11.03
CA GLU A 825 -8.11 -15.23 12.32
C GLU A 825 -9.49 -15.87 12.16
N PHE A 826 -10.33 -15.28 11.30
CA PHE A 826 -11.66 -15.81 11.01
C PHE A 826 -11.60 -17.05 10.10
N LEU A 827 -10.75 -17.00 9.07
CA LEU A 827 -10.69 -18.06 8.05
C LEU A 827 -9.97 -19.33 8.57
N TYR A 828 -8.90 -19.17 9.36
CA TYR A 828 -8.03 -20.27 9.79
C TYR A 828 -7.96 -20.46 11.30
N GLY A 829 -8.18 -19.39 12.07
CA GLY A 829 -8.25 -19.43 13.52
C GLY A 829 -9.56 -20.03 14.00
N PHE A 830 -10.68 -19.30 13.87
CA PHE A 830 -11.98 -19.70 14.43
C PHE A 830 -12.64 -20.87 13.73
N THR A 831 -12.32 -21.14 12.46
CA THR A 831 -12.76 -22.37 11.77
C THR A 831 -11.83 -23.55 11.96
N GLY A 832 -10.57 -23.31 12.37
CA GLY A 832 -9.50 -24.31 12.35
C GLY A 832 -9.20 -24.86 10.95
N MET A 833 -9.58 -24.13 9.88
CA MET A 833 -9.44 -24.62 8.51
C MET A 833 -7.97 -24.79 8.12
N ARG A 834 -7.64 -25.93 7.51
CA ARG A 834 -6.34 -26.18 6.89
C ARG A 834 -6.55 -26.84 5.53
N TRP A 835 -5.72 -26.45 4.57
CA TRP A 835 -5.73 -27.06 3.24
C TRP A 835 -5.11 -28.44 3.26
N GLY A 836 -5.59 -29.32 2.42
CA GLY A 836 -5.00 -30.63 2.16
C GLY A 836 -5.29 -31.07 0.74
N THR A 837 -4.48 -31.99 0.25
CA THR A 837 -4.63 -32.55 -1.12
C THR A 837 -5.82 -33.49 -1.25
N ASP A 838 -6.26 -34.10 -0.16
CA ASP A 838 -7.30 -35.14 -0.07
C ASP A 838 -8.57 -34.67 0.65
N ALA A 839 -8.46 -33.77 1.60
CA ALA A 839 -9.56 -33.24 2.38
C ALA A 839 -9.27 -31.82 2.87
N VAL A 840 -10.32 -31.04 3.12
CA VAL A 840 -10.23 -29.80 3.90
C VAL A 840 -10.36 -30.18 5.37
N THR A 841 -9.45 -29.73 6.22
CA THR A 841 -9.57 -29.91 7.68
C THR A 841 -10.37 -28.74 8.25
N ILE A 842 -11.22 -29.00 9.24
CA ILE A 842 -11.84 -28.01 10.13
C ILE A 842 -11.67 -28.44 11.59
N ASP A 843 -11.40 -27.50 12.47
CA ASP A 843 -11.29 -27.70 13.91
C ASP A 843 -11.80 -26.46 14.65
N PRO A 844 -13.13 -26.20 14.57
CA PRO A 844 -13.68 -24.91 14.94
C PRO A 844 -13.55 -24.62 16.44
N PHE A 845 -13.20 -23.37 16.71
CA PHE A 845 -13.05 -22.79 18.04
C PHE A 845 -13.74 -21.43 18.07
N LEU A 846 -14.40 -21.08 19.18
CA LEU A 846 -15.02 -19.76 19.32
C LEU A 846 -14.91 -19.29 20.76
N PRO A 847 -14.32 -18.10 21.03
CA PRO A 847 -14.38 -17.49 22.34
C PRO A 847 -15.82 -17.02 22.65
N PRO A 848 -16.26 -17.04 23.93
CA PRO A 848 -17.64 -16.74 24.29
C PRO A 848 -18.07 -15.30 23.99
N GLN A 849 -17.12 -14.39 23.84
CA GLN A 849 -17.36 -12.97 23.51
C GLN A 849 -17.83 -12.78 22.04
N LEU A 850 -17.51 -13.72 21.14
CA LEU A 850 -17.99 -13.69 19.76
C LEU A 850 -19.33 -14.43 19.64
N PRO A 851 -20.40 -13.81 19.13
CA PRO A 851 -21.70 -14.46 18.95
C PRO A 851 -21.68 -15.56 17.88
N GLY A 852 -20.73 -15.49 16.97
CA GLY A 852 -20.54 -16.45 15.88
C GLY A 852 -19.68 -15.87 14.77
N VAL A 853 -19.32 -16.70 13.79
CA VAL A 853 -18.62 -16.30 12.56
C VAL A 853 -19.28 -16.98 11.38
N ASP A 854 -19.80 -16.19 10.44
CA ASP A 854 -20.36 -16.69 9.18
C ASP A 854 -19.41 -16.39 8.03
N ILE A 855 -18.98 -17.45 7.34
CA ILE A 855 -18.08 -17.38 6.18
C ILE A 855 -18.77 -18.01 4.99
N THR A 856 -18.88 -17.26 3.89
CA THR A 856 -19.53 -17.73 2.66
C THR A 856 -18.53 -17.82 1.52
N GLY A 857 -18.74 -18.78 0.62
CA GLY A 857 -18.04 -18.87 -0.64
C GLY A 857 -16.58 -19.31 -0.57
N VAL A 858 -16.21 -20.14 0.41
CA VAL A 858 -14.88 -20.79 0.47
C VAL A 858 -14.75 -21.77 -0.69
N LYS A 859 -13.59 -21.80 -1.35
CA LYS A 859 -13.35 -22.60 -2.55
C LYS A 859 -12.25 -23.63 -2.33
N TRP A 860 -12.53 -24.87 -2.73
CA TRP A 860 -11.55 -25.95 -2.70
C TRP A 860 -11.80 -26.96 -3.82
N GLN A 861 -10.83 -27.13 -4.70
CA GLN A 861 -10.82 -28.15 -5.79
C GLN A 861 -12.15 -28.21 -6.57
N GLY A 862 -12.64 -27.04 -7.02
CA GLY A 862 -13.91 -26.92 -7.78
C GLY A 862 -15.18 -27.07 -6.93
N ARG A 863 -15.07 -27.01 -5.62
CA ARG A 863 -16.19 -26.98 -4.67
C ARG A 863 -16.34 -25.60 -4.09
N THR A 864 -17.59 -25.23 -3.73
CA THR A 864 -17.87 -24.02 -2.98
C THR A 864 -18.70 -24.37 -1.75
N PHE A 865 -18.26 -23.95 -0.57
CA PHE A 865 -18.92 -24.24 0.69
C PHE A 865 -18.93 -23.04 1.63
N ASP A 866 -19.80 -23.08 2.61
CA ASP A 866 -19.93 -22.11 3.67
C ASP A 866 -19.65 -22.72 5.03
N LEU A 867 -19.18 -21.90 5.95
CA LEU A 867 -18.98 -22.20 7.35
C LEU A 867 -19.79 -21.23 8.21
N SER A 868 -20.54 -21.75 9.17
CA SER A 868 -21.18 -20.96 10.22
C SER A 868 -20.73 -21.52 11.56
N VAL A 869 -19.81 -20.81 12.21
CA VAL A 869 -19.26 -21.15 13.52
C VAL A 869 -20.16 -20.51 14.56
N GLY A 870 -20.95 -21.32 15.25
CA GLY A 870 -21.77 -20.85 16.35
C GLY A 870 -21.23 -21.34 17.68
N GLN A 871 -21.77 -20.82 18.79
CA GLN A 871 -21.27 -21.12 20.14
C GLN A 871 -21.27 -22.61 20.50
N GLN A 872 -22.20 -23.40 20.04
CA GLN A 872 -22.24 -24.83 20.37
C GLN A 872 -21.88 -25.72 19.19
N THR A 873 -22.17 -25.26 17.99
CA THR A 873 -22.11 -26.09 16.79
C THR A 873 -21.66 -25.29 15.60
N THR A 874 -20.67 -25.80 14.90
CA THR A 874 -20.25 -25.32 13.59
C THR A 874 -20.95 -26.12 12.48
N LYS A 875 -21.47 -25.41 11.50
CA LYS A 875 -22.14 -25.97 10.32
C LYS A 875 -21.31 -25.67 9.07
N LEU A 876 -20.87 -26.73 8.36
CA LEU A 876 -20.29 -26.64 7.03
C LEU A 876 -21.34 -27.06 5.99
N THR A 877 -21.68 -26.18 5.05
CA THR A 877 -22.68 -26.44 3.99
C THR A 877 -22.01 -26.43 2.63
N LEU A 878 -22.05 -27.54 1.91
CA LEU A 878 -21.56 -27.60 0.52
C LEU A 878 -22.59 -27.01 -0.44
N ARG A 879 -22.27 -25.84 -1.04
CA ARG A 879 -23.15 -25.16 -2.00
C ARG A 879 -23.14 -25.83 -3.37
N SER A 880 -21.94 -26.15 -3.86
CA SER A 880 -21.76 -26.69 -5.22
C SER A 880 -20.49 -27.51 -5.36
N GLY A 881 -20.42 -28.30 -6.43
CA GLY A 881 -19.26 -29.11 -6.75
C GLY A 881 -19.49 -30.61 -6.45
N LYS A 882 -18.40 -31.39 -6.54
CA LYS A 882 -18.40 -32.81 -6.14
C LYS A 882 -18.53 -32.95 -4.61
N PRO A 883 -18.89 -34.10 -4.06
CA PRO A 883 -18.87 -34.30 -2.61
C PRO A 883 -17.54 -33.84 -1.98
N LEU A 884 -17.62 -33.11 -0.86
CA LEU A 884 -16.49 -32.52 -0.16
C LEU A 884 -16.01 -33.46 0.94
N PRO A 885 -14.78 -33.98 0.91
CA PRO A 885 -14.19 -34.66 2.04
C PRO A 885 -13.73 -33.63 3.06
N VAL A 886 -14.17 -33.77 4.30
CA VAL A 886 -13.87 -32.87 5.42
C VAL A 886 -13.25 -33.66 6.55
N ARG A 887 -12.03 -33.35 6.92
CA ARG A 887 -11.34 -33.87 8.11
C ARG A 887 -11.77 -33.04 9.32
N VAL A 888 -12.23 -33.71 10.38
CA VAL A 888 -12.69 -33.07 11.60
C VAL A 888 -11.62 -33.20 12.68
N GLY A 889 -11.03 -32.07 13.09
CA GLY A 889 -9.90 -31.98 14.02
C GLY A 889 -8.55 -31.95 13.32
N ILE A 890 -7.67 -31.03 13.73
CA ILE A 890 -6.26 -30.96 13.28
C ILE A 890 -5.54 -32.24 13.74
N GLY A 891 -4.86 -32.93 12.81
CA GLY A 891 -4.16 -34.19 13.09
C GLY A 891 -5.08 -35.43 13.24
N SER A 892 -6.41 -35.28 13.05
CA SER A 892 -7.36 -36.40 13.12
C SER A 892 -7.43 -37.20 11.82
N ASP A 893 -7.79 -38.51 11.91
CA ASP A 893 -8.10 -39.36 10.75
C ASP A 893 -9.60 -39.39 10.42
N ASP A 894 -10.47 -38.65 11.16
CA ASP A 894 -11.92 -38.62 10.94
C ASP A 894 -12.26 -37.77 9.69
N VAL A 895 -12.36 -38.42 8.55
CA VAL A 895 -12.75 -37.82 7.27
C VAL A 895 -14.21 -38.13 6.94
N ARG A 896 -15.04 -37.07 6.91
CA ARG A 896 -16.48 -37.15 6.61
C ARG A 896 -16.77 -36.56 5.24
N LYS A 897 -17.75 -37.14 4.53
CA LYS A 897 -18.12 -36.73 3.18
C LYS A 897 -19.42 -35.92 3.22
N VAL A 898 -19.37 -34.69 2.69
CA VAL A 898 -20.51 -33.79 2.58
C VAL A 898 -20.98 -33.72 1.13
N ASN A 899 -22.25 -33.98 0.89
CA ASN A 899 -22.84 -33.96 -0.46
C ASN A 899 -23.37 -32.55 -0.80
N PRO A 900 -23.45 -32.16 -2.08
CA PRO A 900 -24.00 -30.88 -2.49
C PRO A 900 -25.43 -30.68 -1.93
N GLY A 901 -25.66 -29.46 -1.41
CA GLY A 901 -26.96 -29.10 -0.78
C GLY A 901 -27.13 -29.63 0.65
N THR A 902 -26.18 -30.40 1.19
CA THR A 902 -26.22 -30.90 2.57
C THR A 902 -25.23 -30.18 3.48
N ALA A 903 -25.37 -30.40 4.79
CA ALA A 903 -24.51 -29.81 5.79
C ALA A 903 -23.93 -30.84 6.73
N LEU A 904 -22.65 -30.66 7.11
CA LEU A 904 -22.00 -31.32 8.22
C LEU A 904 -22.13 -30.43 9.44
N LYS A 905 -22.46 -31.02 10.60
CA LYS A 905 -22.42 -30.31 11.90
C LYS A 905 -21.36 -30.96 12.77
N VAL A 906 -20.56 -30.15 13.42
CA VAL A 906 -19.52 -30.57 14.37
C VAL A 906 -19.60 -29.70 15.62
N PRO A 907 -19.20 -30.17 16.79
CA PRO A 907 -19.07 -29.33 17.98
C PRO A 907 -18.09 -28.17 17.75
N THR A 908 -18.36 -27.02 18.33
CA THR A 908 -17.41 -25.91 18.42
C THR A 908 -16.66 -26.01 19.73
N ARG A 909 -15.32 -25.93 19.69
CA ARG A 909 -14.46 -25.90 20.88
C ARG A 909 -14.49 -24.50 21.53
N HIS A 910 -14.15 -24.43 22.79
CA HIS A 910 -14.09 -23.22 23.60
C HIS A 910 -12.80 -23.15 24.41
N PRO A 911 -12.44 -21.95 24.91
CA PRO A 911 -11.32 -21.79 25.84
C PRO A 911 -11.47 -22.70 27.08
N ALA A 912 -10.36 -23.21 27.60
CA ALA A 912 -10.34 -23.87 28.88
C ALA A 912 -10.50 -22.83 30.02
N GLY A 913 -11.26 -23.15 31.06
CA GLY A 913 -11.48 -22.27 32.20
C GLY A 913 -12.65 -21.30 32.05
N ASP A 914 -12.82 -20.41 33.03
CA ASP A 914 -13.93 -19.43 33.03
C ASP A 914 -13.58 -18.18 32.21
N ALA A 915 -14.06 -18.13 30.98
CA ALA A 915 -13.91 -16.98 30.11
C ALA A 915 -15.05 -15.94 30.22
N ALA A 916 -15.95 -16.11 31.20
CA ALA A 916 -17.12 -15.24 31.37
C ALA A 916 -16.80 -13.85 31.97
N GLN A 917 -15.58 -13.66 32.46
CA GLN A 917 -15.13 -12.43 33.17
C GLN A 917 -14.18 -11.58 32.31
N CYS A 918 -14.08 -11.82 31.00
CA CYS A 918 -13.25 -10.99 30.14
C CYS A 918 -13.89 -9.61 29.96
N ASP A 919 -13.10 -8.56 30.13
CA ASP A 919 -13.54 -7.20 29.84
C ASP A 919 -13.95 -7.08 28.35
N SER A 920 -15.20 -6.60 28.15
CA SER A 920 -15.80 -6.45 26.82
C SER A 920 -15.28 -5.22 26.08
#